data_7dbd182bdd5eae67f788dccb0e54c439
#
_entry.id   7dbd182bdd5eae67f788dccb0e54c439
#
_cell.length_a   1.000
_cell.length_b   1.000
_cell.length_c   1.000
_cell.angle_alpha   90.00
_cell.angle_beta   90.00
_cell.angle_gamma   90.00
#
_symmetry.space_group_name_H-M   'P 1'
#
loop_
_entity.id
_entity.type
_entity.pdbx_description
1 polymer ?
#
loop_
_entity_poly.entity_id
_entity_poly.type
_entity_poly.pdbx_seq_one_letter_code
_entity_poly.pdbx_strand_id
1 'polypeptide(L)'
;MSADTTLYSFEVDGLDAATFAVLSFKAEEAISNATKLKVVAVSREKSVSRDEMVGKEAFLTIHVNGEHKIRGVVAEFHEEPFSETLSRYEVVVRGRLELMNFGAHCRVFQGKTAPQILTTLLEEAGVDAKSYKLALKGTYPPLDMHVQYNESDFAFFSRTAETAGIFHFEQIEGEDSVLVLADDNSAFPPSQQTDPLEYRPGAGLVEQSFDAMYSLRRSNSLQRGKSRHSGYDYEQPGAVQRGTNGSGKGEWTRHEVGAKTSAELTDISRLVRESDNAVHDRITCTTHNPMLRAGEKFAISQQFGWGFGGDYVLISVSHEGAQEGSLLGSGADSHYSNKVVAQPVALPFRPPLATARPRIPGVLVAKVDGPDGPYAHLDDAGRYRARFPFDESDKGPGEATPPLRLSQPYAGPGYGLHLPLHKGSDLVLAFEDGDIDKPVALGALPNPAQKSPVTAKNKSQSVLKSAAGNQLTLDDQEGKTRAILVSSTGQQLVLDDIPDTAGALLQTVHKHRLHLDDKNDSLELSVSDGTHFLKILSKKGILTLQTKSGHLLQLDDDKKAVSLQTAGGHLLKLDDDGGLVTLQDGKGKHVIQIDAGGGISLKTEGDLQISAKGSLKMKAKDVSIQSDSGAIDVKSAQALNLQGMNANLKADQKLQVEAGMDAGIKAGMNLKLEGSINVESKAGVANKMTGTMTNVESSAINTIKGAMVMIN
;
A
#
# COMPACT_ATOMS: atom_id res chain seq x y z
N MET A 1 -76.69 -9.74 32.91
CA MET A 1 -76.27 -8.45 32.40
C MET A 1 -75.80 -8.73 30.98
N SER A 2 -76.41 -8.07 30.03
CA SER A 2 -76.19 -8.37 28.62
C SER A 2 -74.73 -8.11 28.22
N ALA A 3 -74.12 -9.06 27.53
CA ALA A 3 -72.76 -9.04 27.04
C ALA A 3 -72.53 -8.04 25.89
N ASP A 4 -73.31 -6.95 25.83
CA ASP A 4 -73.55 -6.27 24.57
C ASP A 4 -72.93 -4.86 24.44
N THR A 5 -71.94 -4.46 25.24
CA THR A 5 -71.33 -3.14 25.11
C THR A 5 -69.90 -3.07 25.65
N THR A 6 -69.08 -4.06 25.30
CA THR A 6 -67.66 -3.92 25.53
C THR A 6 -67.10 -3.05 24.41
N LEU A 7 -66.69 -1.82 24.70
CA LEU A 7 -66.15 -0.89 23.71
C LEU A 7 -64.70 -1.25 23.31
N TYR A 8 -63.98 -1.92 24.19
CA TYR A 8 -62.56 -2.28 23.98
C TYR A 8 -62.31 -3.71 24.43
N SER A 9 -61.70 -4.54 23.62
CA SER A 9 -61.21 -5.86 23.96
C SER A 9 -59.69 -5.92 23.77
N PHE A 10 -59.02 -6.65 24.66
CA PHE A 10 -57.57 -6.86 24.58
C PHE A 10 -57.30 -8.36 24.62
N GLU A 11 -56.63 -8.86 23.62
CA GLU A 11 -56.34 -10.27 23.43
C GLU A 11 -54.80 -10.47 23.31
N VAL A 12 -54.33 -11.57 23.89
CA VAL A 12 -52.93 -12.00 23.82
C VAL A 12 -52.90 -13.42 23.31
N ASP A 13 -52.06 -13.69 22.30
CA ASP A 13 -51.94 -15.01 21.74
C ASP A 13 -51.61 -16.09 22.75
N GLY A 14 -52.38 -17.16 22.73
CA GLY A 14 -52.29 -18.26 23.70
C GLY A 14 -53.10 -18.10 24.97
N LEU A 15 -53.77 -16.95 25.21
CA LEU A 15 -54.66 -16.73 26.34
C LEU A 15 -56.13 -16.69 25.88
N ASP A 16 -57.05 -16.97 26.83
CA ASP A 16 -58.50 -16.82 26.60
C ASP A 16 -58.83 -15.33 26.39
N ALA A 17 -59.61 -15.02 25.38
CA ALA A 17 -60.06 -13.65 25.03
C ALA A 17 -60.77 -12.95 26.21
N ALA A 18 -61.35 -13.70 27.17
CA ALA A 18 -61.98 -13.17 28.36
C ALA A 18 -61.02 -12.93 29.54
N THR A 19 -59.72 -13.23 29.38
CA THR A 19 -58.74 -13.07 30.47
C THR A 19 -58.64 -11.61 30.95
N PHE A 20 -58.69 -10.65 29.99
CA PHE A 20 -58.52 -9.24 30.30
C PHE A 20 -59.76 -8.41 29.99
N ALA A 21 -60.21 -7.63 30.96
CA ALA A 21 -61.19 -6.59 30.76
C ALA A 21 -60.47 -5.21 30.74
N VAL A 22 -60.53 -4.50 29.63
CA VAL A 22 -59.83 -3.22 29.43
C VAL A 22 -60.48 -2.13 30.29
N LEU A 23 -59.71 -1.45 31.11
CA LEU A 23 -60.12 -0.23 31.81
C LEU A 23 -59.86 1.02 30.99
N SER A 24 -58.65 1.13 30.50
CA SER A 24 -58.23 2.26 29.66
C SER A 24 -57.09 1.86 28.75
N PHE A 25 -56.87 2.64 27.70
CA PHE A 25 -55.75 2.48 26.81
C PHE A 25 -55.29 3.82 26.24
N LYS A 26 -53.98 3.87 25.84
CA LYS A 26 -53.43 4.87 24.96
C LYS A 26 -52.66 4.19 23.84
N ALA A 27 -52.86 4.62 22.60
CA ALA A 27 -52.15 4.09 21.46
C ALA A 27 -51.63 5.23 20.57
N GLU A 28 -50.46 5.04 19.99
CA GLU A 28 -49.84 5.97 19.04
C GLU A 28 -49.49 5.22 17.78
N GLU A 29 -50.06 5.63 16.66
CA GLU A 29 -49.73 5.19 15.32
C GLU A 29 -49.14 6.37 14.57
N ALA A 30 -48.01 6.19 13.85
CA ALA A 30 -47.41 7.25 13.04
C ALA A 30 -46.62 6.68 11.85
N ILE A 31 -46.59 7.42 10.76
CA ILE A 31 -45.75 7.09 9.61
C ILE A 31 -44.28 7.14 10.04
N SER A 32 -43.50 6.17 9.61
CA SER A 32 -42.07 6.01 9.91
C SER A 32 -41.75 5.90 11.41
N ASN A 33 -42.69 5.41 12.18
CA ASN A 33 -42.53 5.05 13.57
C ASN A 33 -43.19 3.71 13.88
N ALA A 34 -42.74 3.04 14.94
CA ALA A 34 -43.38 1.84 15.43
C ALA A 34 -44.59 2.20 16.26
N THR A 35 -45.68 1.43 16.12
CA THR A 35 -46.90 1.53 16.92
C THR A 35 -46.57 1.32 18.41
N LYS A 36 -47.15 2.16 19.27
CA LYS A 36 -47.07 2.06 20.72
C LYS A 36 -48.48 1.94 21.32
N LEU A 37 -48.68 0.92 22.10
CA LEU A 37 -49.95 0.72 22.78
C LEU A 37 -49.71 0.41 24.27
N LYS A 38 -50.40 1.15 25.12
CA LYS A 38 -50.43 0.90 26.55
C LYS A 38 -51.88 0.59 26.95
N VAL A 39 -52.08 -0.58 27.51
CA VAL A 39 -53.39 -1.05 27.98
C VAL A 39 -53.36 -1.21 29.49
N VAL A 40 -54.37 -0.68 30.16
CA VAL A 40 -54.67 -0.96 31.55
C VAL A 40 -55.92 -1.84 31.60
N ALA A 41 -55.76 -3.03 32.15
CA ALA A 41 -56.83 -4.02 32.22
C ALA A 41 -56.94 -4.64 33.61
N VAL A 42 -58.04 -5.27 33.87
CA VAL A 42 -58.24 -6.11 35.07
C VAL A 42 -58.54 -7.53 34.68
N SER A 43 -58.14 -8.47 35.52
CA SER A 43 -58.46 -9.89 35.35
C SER A 43 -58.86 -10.50 36.66
N ARG A 44 -59.69 -11.55 36.61
CA ARG A 44 -60.03 -12.42 37.73
C ARG A 44 -58.90 -13.42 38.02
N GLU A 45 -58.03 -13.65 37.07
CA GLU A 45 -56.84 -14.45 37.28
C GLU A 45 -55.84 -13.63 38.09
N LYS A 46 -55.52 -14.15 39.27
CA LYS A 46 -54.70 -13.43 40.27
C LYS A 46 -53.21 -13.37 39.90
N SER A 47 -52.77 -14.17 38.96
CA SER A 47 -51.38 -14.19 38.50
C SER A 47 -51.34 -14.78 37.11
N VAL A 48 -51.32 -13.94 36.09
CA VAL A 48 -51.03 -14.35 34.73
C VAL A 48 -49.49 -14.50 34.58
N SER A 49 -49.07 -15.65 34.04
CA SER A 49 -47.64 -15.93 33.94
C SER A 49 -46.96 -14.91 33.02
N ARG A 50 -45.78 -14.44 33.43
CA ARG A 50 -44.94 -13.59 32.61
C ARG A 50 -44.60 -14.25 31.27
N ASP A 51 -44.33 -15.56 31.27
CA ASP A 51 -43.92 -16.30 30.07
C ASP A 51 -45.09 -16.50 29.07
N GLU A 52 -46.33 -16.33 29.55
CA GLU A 52 -47.54 -16.32 28.72
C GLU A 52 -47.86 -14.93 28.17
N MET A 53 -47.17 -13.88 28.63
CA MET A 53 -47.40 -12.49 28.23
C MET A 53 -46.24 -11.93 27.39
N VAL A 54 -45.07 -11.82 27.98
CA VAL A 54 -43.97 -11.10 27.35
C VAL A 54 -43.45 -11.84 26.11
N GLY A 55 -43.35 -11.12 25.00
CA GLY A 55 -42.96 -11.67 23.69
C GLY A 55 -44.09 -12.28 22.88
N LYS A 56 -45.34 -12.31 23.41
CA LYS A 56 -46.51 -12.79 22.69
C LYS A 56 -47.14 -11.71 21.83
N GLU A 57 -47.76 -12.09 20.75
CA GLU A 57 -48.58 -11.18 19.97
C GLU A 57 -49.81 -10.77 20.77
N ALA A 58 -50.15 -9.51 20.65
CA ALA A 58 -51.33 -8.95 21.34
C ALA A 58 -51.99 -7.89 20.42
N PHE A 59 -53.27 -7.75 20.59
CA PHE A 59 -54.03 -6.73 19.91
C PHE A 59 -55.16 -6.16 20.76
N LEU A 60 -55.34 -4.87 20.59
CA LEU A 60 -56.47 -4.12 21.13
C LEU A 60 -57.48 -3.94 19.99
N THR A 61 -58.74 -4.31 20.24
CA THR A 61 -59.84 -3.99 19.31
C THR A 61 -60.72 -2.89 19.91
N ILE A 62 -60.94 -1.84 19.15
CA ILE A 62 -61.87 -0.76 19.44
C ILE A 62 -63.14 -1.03 18.66
N HIS A 63 -64.26 -1.33 19.37
CA HIS A 63 -65.56 -1.70 18.79
C HIS A 63 -66.49 -0.50 18.65
N VAL A 64 -65.95 0.67 18.47
CA VAL A 64 -66.71 1.92 18.32
C VAL A 64 -66.87 2.24 16.82
N ASN A 65 -68.11 2.31 16.31
CA ASN A 65 -68.38 2.60 14.89
C ASN A 65 -67.62 1.70 13.91
N GLY A 66 -67.52 0.41 14.21
CA GLY A 66 -66.75 -0.58 13.46
C GLY A 66 -65.68 -1.25 14.31
N GLU A 67 -64.75 -1.92 13.70
CA GLU A 67 -63.63 -2.56 14.37
C GLU A 67 -62.31 -1.95 13.93
N HIS A 68 -61.55 -1.36 14.90
CA HIS A 68 -60.19 -0.92 14.70
C HIS A 68 -59.25 -1.77 15.51
N LYS A 69 -58.37 -2.52 14.88
CA LYS A 69 -57.42 -3.38 15.60
C LYS A 69 -56.02 -2.74 15.56
N ILE A 70 -55.40 -2.60 16.74
CA ILE A 70 -54.03 -2.15 16.93
C ILE A 70 -53.22 -3.35 17.44
N ARG A 71 -52.20 -3.76 16.67
CA ARG A 71 -51.45 -5.00 16.90
C ARG A 71 -50.02 -4.71 17.29
N GLY A 72 -49.39 -5.67 17.98
CA GLY A 72 -48.00 -5.68 18.29
C GLY A 72 -47.61 -6.85 19.16
N VAL A 73 -46.48 -6.74 19.84
CA VAL A 73 -45.93 -7.73 20.73
C VAL A 73 -45.82 -7.13 22.14
N VAL A 74 -46.20 -7.90 23.14
CA VAL A 74 -46.08 -7.48 24.53
C VAL A 74 -44.60 -7.30 24.90
N ALA A 75 -44.20 -6.05 25.14
CA ALA A 75 -42.83 -5.70 25.52
C ALA A 75 -42.64 -5.60 27.03
N GLU A 76 -43.66 -5.05 27.73
CA GLU A 76 -43.61 -4.86 29.17
C GLU A 76 -44.95 -5.30 29.77
N PHE A 77 -44.88 -5.95 30.91
CA PHE A 77 -46.05 -6.46 31.63
C PHE A 77 -45.89 -6.17 33.12
N HIS A 78 -46.81 -5.38 33.66
CA HIS A 78 -46.84 -5.01 35.09
C HIS A 78 -48.12 -5.52 35.73
N GLU A 79 -48.00 -6.10 36.92
CA GLU A 79 -49.10 -6.62 37.72
C GLU A 79 -49.19 -5.84 39.02
N GLU A 80 -50.41 -5.39 39.40
CA GLU A 80 -50.69 -4.70 40.62
C GLU A 80 -51.90 -5.32 41.33
N PRO A 81 -51.85 -5.57 42.62
CA PRO A 81 -53.05 -5.93 43.37
C PRO A 81 -54.11 -4.83 43.31
N PHE A 82 -55.33 -5.18 42.91
CA PHE A 82 -56.39 -4.18 42.74
C PHE A 82 -57.53 -4.34 43.73
N SER A 83 -58.04 -5.58 43.96
CA SER A 83 -59.08 -5.91 44.95
C SER A 83 -58.91 -7.35 45.40
N GLU A 84 -59.78 -7.82 46.28
CA GLU A 84 -59.79 -9.22 46.78
C GLU A 84 -60.03 -10.22 45.59
N THR A 85 -60.68 -9.78 44.53
CA THR A 85 -61.11 -10.66 43.39
C THR A 85 -60.54 -10.29 42.07
N LEU A 86 -59.79 -9.18 41.97
CA LEU A 86 -59.26 -8.67 40.69
C LEU A 86 -57.80 -8.24 40.86
N SER A 87 -56.96 -8.60 39.92
CA SER A 87 -55.62 -8.02 39.68
C SER A 87 -55.72 -6.99 38.57
N ARG A 88 -54.96 -5.91 38.68
CA ARG A 88 -54.78 -4.89 37.65
C ARG A 88 -53.51 -5.14 36.91
N TYR A 89 -53.56 -5.01 35.61
CA TYR A 89 -52.43 -5.21 34.72
C TYR A 89 -52.23 -3.97 33.87
N GLU A 90 -50.97 -3.56 33.75
CA GLU A 90 -50.54 -2.60 32.75
C GLU A 90 -49.68 -3.31 31.72
N VAL A 91 -50.09 -3.30 30.48
CA VAL A 91 -49.45 -4.00 29.37
C VAL A 91 -48.97 -2.98 28.34
N VAL A 92 -47.67 -3.01 28.01
CA VAL A 92 -47.10 -2.20 26.97
C VAL A 92 -46.84 -3.11 25.73
N VAL A 93 -47.54 -2.80 24.65
CA VAL A 93 -47.41 -3.49 23.37
C VAL A 93 -46.65 -2.58 22.40
N ARG A 94 -45.70 -3.13 21.70
CA ARG A 94 -44.88 -2.46 20.72
C ARG A 94 -45.11 -3.04 19.32
N GLY A 95 -45.12 -2.19 18.30
CA GLY A 95 -45.13 -2.65 16.91
C GLY A 95 -43.94 -3.57 16.61
N ARG A 96 -44.11 -4.54 15.72
CA ARG A 96 -43.06 -5.53 15.38
C ARG A 96 -41.72 -4.90 15.02
N LEU A 97 -41.69 -3.76 14.33
CA LEU A 97 -40.46 -3.05 13.99
C LEU A 97 -39.65 -2.61 15.22
N GLU A 98 -40.31 -2.29 16.32
CA GLU A 98 -39.60 -1.86 17.55
C GLU A 98 -38.85 -3.01 18.22
N LEU A 99 -39.22 -4.29 17.91
CA LEU A 99 -38.48 -5.47 18.34
C LEU A 99 -37.05 -5.49 17.80
N MET A 100 -36.80 -4.84 16.67
CA MET A 100 -35.48 -4.65 16.11
C MET A 100 -34.55 -3.82 17.01
N ASN A 101 -35.08 -3.14 18.05
CA ASN A 101 -34.25 -2.47 19.08
C ASN A 101 -33.54 -3.44 20.03
N PHE A 102 -34.00 -4.69 20.14
CA PHE A 102 -33.36 -5.72 20.95
C PHE A 102 -32.13 -6.33 20.29
N GLY A 103 -32.03 -6.23 18.95
CA GLY A 103 -30.83 -6.57 18.17
C GLY A 103 -29.93 -5.36 17.98
N ALA A 104 -28.62 -5.54 18.18
CA ALA A 104 -27.61 -4.54 17.85
C ALA A 104 -26.42 -5.25 17.21
N HIS A 105 -25.99 -4.78 16.04
CA HIS A 105 -24.96 -5.44 15.28
C HIS A 105 -23.88 -4.47 14.80
N CYS A 106 -22.72 -5.03 14.47
CA CYS A 106 -21.68 -4.35 13.71
C CYS A 106 -21.43 -5.18 12.45
N ARG A 107 -21.81 -4.67 11.28
CA ARG A 107 -21.71 -5.41 10.01
C ARG A 107 -21.64 -4.49 8.80
N VAL A 108 -21.15 -5.01 7.70
CA VAL A 108 -20.91 -4.26 6.47
C VAL A 108 -21.81 -4.74 5.34
N PHE A 109 -22.67 -3.85 4.83
CA PHE A 109 -23.39 -4.03 3.59
C PHE A 109 -22.61 -3.38 2.45
N GLN A 110 -22.39 -4.11 1.37
CA GLN A 110 -21.63 -3.63 0.23
C GLN A 110 -22.35 -3.96 -1.08
N GLY A 111 -22.44 -2.99 -1.99
CA GLY A 111 -23.08 -3.16 -3.28
C GLY A 111 -24.58 -3.43 -3.19
N LYS A 112 -25.22 -3.15 -2.05
CA LYS A 112 -26.67 -3.28 -1.83
C LYS A 112 -27.35 -1.94 -1.97
N THR A 113 -28.57 -1.96 -2.52
CA THR A 113 -29.43 -0.77 -2.51
C THR A 113 -30.09 -0.57 -1.14
N ALA A 114 -30.54 0.65 -0.83
CA ALA A 114 -31.26 0.89 0.42
C ALA A 114 -32.48 -0.03 0.59
N PRO A 115 -33.37 -0.24 -0.40
CA PRO A 115 -34.45 -1.20 -0.27
C PRO A 115 -33.99 -2.63 0.05
N GLN A 116 -32.91 -3.11 -0.57
CA GLN A 116 -32.36 -4.44 -0.28
C GLN A 116 -31.84 -4.56 1.16
N ILE A 117 -31.23 -3.51 1.68
CA ILE A 117 -30.80 -3.48 3.09
C ILE A 117 -32.01 -3.53 4.02
N LEU A 118 -33.03 -2.69 3.76
CA LEU A 118 -34.26 -2.66 4.56
C LEU A 118 -34.98 -4.00 4.56
N THR A 119 -35.13 -4.66 3.41
CA THR A 119 -35.75 -5.99 3.33
C THR A 119 -34.94 -7.06 4.06
N THR A 120 -33.61 -7.04 3.95
CA THR A 120 -32.74 -7.95 4.71
C THR A 120 -32.98 -7.80 6.22
N LEU A 121 -33.05 -6.57 6.72
CA LEU A 121 -33.29 -6.30 8.13
C LEU A 121 -34.68 -6.79 8.60
N LEU A 122 -35.71 -6.63 7.76
CA LEU A 122 -37.06 -7.12 8.05
C LEU A 122 -37.11 -8.65 8.12
N GLU A 123 -36.48 -9.33 7.17
CA GLU A 123 -36.41 -10.79 7.12
C GLU A 123 -35.67 -11.36 8.32
N GLU A 124 -34.53 -10.76 8.70
CA GLU A 124 -33.77 -11.14 9.89
C GLU A 124 -34.55 -10.90 11.20
N ALA A 125 -35.38 -9.87 11.24
CA ALA A 125 -36.30 -9.61 12.36
C ALA A 125 -37.53 -10.56 12.39
N GLY A 126 -37.61 -11.51 11.45
CA GLY A 126 -38.69 -12.48 11.37
C GLY A 126 -39.98 -11.92 10.75
N VAL A 127 -39.89 -10.82 10.01
CA VAL A 127 -41.03 -10.30 9.22
C VAL A 127 -41.10 -11.04 7.90
N ASP A 128 -42.10 -11.87 7.74
CA ASP A 128 -42.30 -12.66 6.53
C ASP A 128 -42.50 -11.77 5.28
N ALA A 129 -42.02 -12.23 4.14
CA ALA A 129 -42.15 -11.52 2.86
C ALA A 129 -43.61 -11.18 2.46
N LYS A 130 -44.58 -11.83 3.04
CA LYS A 130 -46.03 -11.54 2.86
C LYS A 130 -46.49 -10.38 3.76
N SER A 131 -45.75 -10.09 4.83
CA SER A 131 -46.11 -9.10 5.82
C SER A 131 -45.54 -7.71 5.52
N TYR A 132 -44.81 -7.53 4.39
CA TYR A 132 -44.38 -6.22 3.90
C TYR A 132 -44.53 -6.07 2.40
N LYS A 133 -44.60 -4.81 1.95
CA LYS A 133 -44.69 -4.42 0.52
C LYS A 133 -43.73 -3.30 0.21
N LEU A 134 -43.16 -3.32 -0.99
CA LEU A 134 -42.39 -2.21 -1.55
C LEU A 134 -43.26 -1.44 -2.58
N ALA A 135 -43.69 -0.24 -2.22
CA ALA A 135 -44.41 0.70 -3.06
C ALA A 135 -43.52 1.86 -3.48
N LEU A 136 -42.32 1.52 -4.04
CA LEU A 136 -41.27 2.45 -4.40
C LEU A 136 -41.33 2.84 -5.87
N LYS A 137 -41.23 4.12 -6.19
CA LYS A 137 -41.16 4.69 -7.55
C LYS A 137 -39.76 5.17 -7.90
N GLY A 138 -38.95 5.52 -6.93
CA GLY A 138 -37.60 6.03 -7.10
C GLY A 138 -36.62 4.95 -7.55
N THR A 139 -35.48 5.40 -8.06
CA THR A 139 -34.33 4.53 -8.37
C THR A 139 -33.32 4.64 -7.24
N TYR A 140 -32.87 3.51 -6.72
CA TYR A 140 -31.93 3.42 -5.61
C TYR A 140 -30.63 2.80 -6.10
N PRO A 141 -29.55 3.59 -6.26
CA PRO A 141 -28.27 3.04 -6.67
C PRO A 141 -27.69 2.14 -5.57
N PRO A 142 -26.90 1.13 -5.95
CA PRO A 142 -26.13 0.35 -4.97
C PRO A 142 -25.17 1.24 -4.20
N LEU A 143 -25.13 1.06 -2.89
CA LEU A 143 -24.19 1.75 -2.01
C LEU A 143 -22.85 1.01 -2.02
N ASP A 144 -21.76 1.71 -2.22
CA ASP A 144 -20.42 1.11 -2.20
C ASP A 144 -20.18 0.37 -0.88
N MET A 145 -20.54 1.03 0.23
CA MET A 145 -20.48 0.50 1.58
C MET A 145 -21.52 1.20 2.45
N HIS A 146 -22.21 0.44 3.30
CA HIS A 146 -23.11 0.96 4.33
C HIS A 146 -22.95 0.11 5.58
N VAL A 147 -22.50 0.71 6.65
CA VAL A 147 -22.06 -0.01 7.86
C VAL A 147 -23.04 0.24 8.99
N GLN A 148 -23.55 -0.83 9.55
CA GLN A 148 -24.19 -0.80 10.86
C GLN A 148 -23.07 -0.87 11.93
N TYR A 149 -23.05 0.09 12.85
CA TYR A 149 -21.99 0.15 13.85
C TYR A 149 -22.49 0.62 15.20
N ASN A 150 -22.45 -0.28 16.18
CA ASN A 150 -22.87 -0.02 17.57
C ASN A 150 -24.26 0.64 17.68
N GLU A 151 -25.18 0.24 16.84
CA GLU A 151 -26.55 0.74 16.82
C GLU A 151 -27.53 -0.43 16.71
N SER A 152 -28.78 -0.22 17.18
CA SER A 152 -29.83 -1.23 17.02
C SER A 152 -30.21 -1.42 15.54
N ASP A 153 -30.74 -2.59 15.24
CA ASP A 153 -31.24 -2.87 13.88
C ASP A 153 -32.36 -1.88 13.49
N PHE A 154 -33.19 -1.45 14.43
CA PHE A 154 -34.20 -0.42 14.22
C PHE A 154 -33.62 0.95 13.92
N ALA A 155 -32.57 1.37 14.64
CA ALA A 155 -31.90 2.63 14.36
C ALA A 155 -31.23 2.60 12.98
N PHE A 156 -30.59 1.49 12.63
CA PHE A 156 -29.99 1.29 11.32
C PHE A 156 -31.02 1.28 10.20
N PHE A 157 -32.13 0.57 10.40
CA PHE A 157 -33.28 0.57 9.49
C PHE A 157 -33.83 1.98 9.28
N SER A 158 -34.12 2.68 10.38
CA SER A 158 -34.73 4.02 10.35
C SER A 158 -33.83 5.03 9.60
N ARG A 159 -32.53 5.12 9.96
CA ARG A 159 -31.65 6.07 9.28
C ARG A 159 -31.40 5.73 7.80
N THR A 160 -31.41 4.44 7.45
CA THR A 160 -31.30 4.00 6.05
C THR A 160 -32.53 4.42 5.25
N ALA A 161 -33.73 4.19 5.81
CA ALA A 161 -34.98 4.62 5.21
C ALA A 161 -35.06 6.15 5.10
N GLU A 162 -34.78 6.88 6.18
CA GLU A 162 -34.77 8.36 6.23
C GLU A 162 -33.84 8.95 5.16
N THR A 163 -32.60 8.43 5.07
CA THR A 163 -31.61 8.94 4.11
C THR A 163 -32.03 8.66 2.67
N ALA A 164 -32.67 7.53 2.42
CA ALA A 164 -33.19 7.16 1.11
C ALA A 164 -34.53 7.85 0.76
N GLY A 165 -35.13 8.60 1.71
CA GLY A 165 -36.44 9.23 1.55
C GLY A 165 -37.60 8.21 1.53
N ILE A 166 -37.38 7.01 2.03
CA ILE A 166 -38.36 5.93 2.15
C ILE A 166 -39.07 6.09 3.49
N PHE A 167 -40.39 6.13 3.46
CA PHE A 167 -41.22 6.06 4.65
C PHE A 167 -41.96 4.73 4.74
N HIS A 168 -42.46 4.41 5.91
CA HIS A 168 -43.25 3.19 6.12
C HIS A 168 -44.48 3.46 6.94
N PHE A 169 -45.49 2.66 6.73
CA PHE A 169 -46.75 2.66 7.50
C PHE A 169 -47.39 1.26 7.45
N GLU A 170 -48.26 1.00 8.43
CA GLU A 170 -49.06 -0.24 8.43
C GLU A 170 -50.33 -0.06 7.65
N GLN A 171 -50.63 -1.01 6.75
CA GLN A 171 -51.87 -1.10 5.99
C GLN A 171 -52.60 -2.38 6.39
N ILE A 172 -53.93 -2.28 6.61
CA ILE A 172 -54.74 -3.45 6.89
C ILE A 172 -55.24 -4.05 5.57
N GLU A 173 -54.99 -5.33 5.36
CA GLU A 173 -55.46 -6.12 4.23
C GLU A 173 -56.23 -7.35 4.75
N GLY A 174 -57.57 -7.24 4.77
CA GLY A 174 -58.41 -8.24 5.41
C GLY A 174 -58.18 -8.25 6.93
N GLU A 175 -57.76 -9.39 7.45
CA GLU A 175 -57.40 -9.51 8.86
C GLU A 175 -55.95 -9.23 9.21
N ASP A 176 -55.08 -9.10 8.19
CA ASP A 176 -53.65 -8.95 8.34
C ASP A 176 -53.19 -7.49 8.32
N SER A 177 -52.10 -7.21 9.02
CA SER A 177 -51.38 -5.94 8.93
C SER A 177 -50.15 -6.12 8.04
N VAL A 178 -50.00 -5.30 7.02
CA VAL A 178 -48.90 -5.32 6.06
C VAL A 178 -48.12 -4.02 6.19
N LEU A 179 -46.80 -4.13 6.42
CA LEU A 179 -45.91 -3.00 6.44
C LEU A 179 -45.61 -2.52 5.00
N VAL A 180 -45.99 -1.30 4.66
CA VAL A 180 -45.73 -0.70 3.35
C VAL A 180 -44.53 0.20 3.43
N LEU A 181 -43.48 -0.05 2.65
CA LEU A 181 -42.38 0.85 2.43
C LEU A 181 -42.60 1.63 1.15
N ALA A 182 -42.64 2.95 1.22
CA ALA A 182 -43.01 3.82 0.10
C ALA A 182 -42.14 5.06 0.02
N ASP A 183 -42.17 5.71 -1.13
CA ASP A 183 -41.42 6.95 -1.39
C ASP A 183 -42.26 8.02 -2.10
N ASP A 184 -43.55 7.74 -2.28
CA ASP A 184 -44.50 8.66 -2.97
C ASP A 184 -45.88 8.60 -2.34
N ASN A 185 -46.56 9.75 -2.23
CA ASN A 185 -47.87 9.89 -1.59
C ASN A 185 -48.97 9.07 -2.26
N SER A 186 -48.77 8.57 -3.50
CA SER A 186 -49.76 7.71 -4.14
C SER A 186 -49.91 6.35 -3.46
N ALA A 187 -48.90 5.93 -2.66
CA ALA A 187 -48.94 4.68 -1.91
C ALA A 187 -49.96 4.71 -0.75
N PHE A 188 -50.33 5.88 -0.26
CA PHE A 188 -51.28 5.99 0.84
C PHE A 188 -52.69 5.55 0.35
N PRO A 189 -53.31 4.54 0.99
CA PRO A 189 -54.68 4.15 0.70
C PRO A 189 -55.71 5.19 1.19
N PRO A 190 -56.94 5.16 0.68
CA PRO A 190 -58.04 5.89 1.31
C PRO A 190 -58.35 5.29 2.69
N SER A 191 -58.77 6.15 3.63
CA SER A 191 -59.27 5.73 4.93
C SER A 191 -60.60 5.01 4.77
N GLN A 192 -60.94 4.18 5.76
CA GLN A 192 -62.30 3.60 5.88
C GLN A 192 -63.35 4.69 6.13
N GLN A 193 -62.96 5.85 6.59
CA GLN A 193 -63.80 7.05 6.63
C GLN A 193 -63.97 7.62 5.24
N THR A 194 -65.11 7.31 4.60
CA THR A 194 -65.37 7.73 3.21
C THR A 194 -65.91 9.15 3.09
N ASP A 195 -66.70 9.59 4.08
CA ASP A 195 -67.29 10.92 4.08
C ASP A 195 -66.29 11.96 4.64
N PRO A 196 -66.23 13.18 4.08
CA PRO A 196 -65.38 14.23 4.59
C PRO A 196 -65.71 14.58 6.04
N LEU A 197 -64.69 14.69 6.90
CA LEU A 197 -64.85 15.13 8.26
C LEU A 197 -65.32 16.59 8.33
N GLU A 198 -66.33 16.84 9.14
CA GLU A 198 -66.85 18.18 9.40
C GLU A 198 -66.29 18.79 10.68
N TYR A 199 -65.96 20.07 10.68
CA TYR A 199 -65.63 20.76 11.91
C TYR A 199 -66.86 21.22 12.64
N ARG A 200 -67.10 20.64 13.86
CA ARG A 200 -68.21 21.03 14.75
C ARG A 200 -67.63 21.48 16.09
N PRO A 201 -67.47 22.79 16.32
CA PRO A 201 -66.90 23.29 17.57
C PRO A 201 -67.77 22.82 18.74
N GLY A 202 -67.11 22.27 19.76
CA GLY A 202 -67.81 21.69 20.90
C GLY A 202 -68.58 22.78 21.71
N ALA A 203 -69.84 22.88 21.42
CA ALA A 203 -70.78 23.61 22.31
C ALA A 203 -71.72 22.55 22.90
N GLY A 204 -71.46 22.12 24.10
CA GLY A 204 -72.16 21.20 24.97
C GLY A 204 -73.51 20.64 24.47
N LEU A 205 -73.80 19.34 24.67
CA LEU A 205 -75.03 18.64 24.30
C LEU A 205 -75.18 18.19 22.84
N VAL A 206 -74.13 18.23 22.02
CA VAL A 206 -74.19 17.57 20.69
C VAL A 206 -73.79 16.13 20.86
N GLU A 207 -74.63 15.22 20.38
CA GLU A 207 -74.37 13.79 20.26
C GLU A 207 -73.03 13.56 19.56
N GLN A 208 -72.17 12.72 20.16
CA GLN A 208 -70.85 12.44 19.58
C GLN A 208 -70.98 11.88 18.18
N SER A 209 -70.53 12.64 17.17
CA SER A 209 -70.62 12.22 15.79
C SER A 209 -69.21 11.78 15.33
N PHE A 210 -69.15 10.61 14.69
CA PHE A 210 -67.89 10.02 14.16
C PHE A 210 -67.36 10.74 12.91
N ASP A 211 -68.19 11.52 12.22
CA ASP A 211 -67.85 12.32 11.07
C ASP A 211 -67.40 13.75 11.44
N ALA A 212 -67.24 14.06 12.76
CA ALA A 212 -66.95 15.39 13.24
C ALA A 212 -65.57 15.52 13.89
N MET A 213 -64.97 16.69 13.69
CA MET A 213 -63.80 17.20 14.41
C MET A 213 -64.25 18.24 15.43
N TYR A 214 -63.80 18.13 16.67
CA TYR A 214 -64.18 19.03 17.77
C TYR A 214 -63.13 20.10 18.05
N SER A 215 -61.89 19.88 17.58
CA SER A 215 -60.87 20.89 17.50
C SER A 215 -60.19 20.83 16.13
N LEU A 216 -59.79 21.98 15.61
CA LEU A 216 -59.10 22.04 14.31
C LEU A 216 -58.11 23.19 14.37
N ARG A 217 -56.85 22.88 14.12
CA ARG A 217 -55.76 23.86 14.10
C ARG A 217 -54.86 23.60 12.91
N ARG A 218 -54.59 24.65 12.13
CA ARG A 218 -53.54 24.58 11.10
C ARG A 218 -52.30 25.28 11.61
N SER A 219 -51.15 24.65 11.46
CA SER A 219 -49.85 25.16 11.85
C SER A 219 -48.99 25.31 10.62
N ASN A 220 -48.53 26.54 10.35
CA ASN A 220 -47.55 26.82 9.33
C ASN A 220 -46.29 27.34 10.00
N SER A 221 -45.14 26.79 9.67
CA SER A 221 -43.85 27.19 10.22
C SER A 221 -42.96 27.79 9.15
N LEU A 222 -42.10 28.74 9.54
CA LEU A 222 -41.09 29.27 8.65
C LEU A 222 -40.06 28.19 8.29
N GLN A 223 -39.76 28.12 7.02
CA GLN A 223 -38.82 27.13 6.51
C GLN A 223 -37.65 27.77 5.80
N ARG A 224 -36.56 27.00 5.69
CA ARG A 224 -35.43 27.31 4.84
C ARG A 224 -35.87 27.34 3.39
N GLY A 225 -35.58 28.47 2.69
CA GLY A 225 -35.97 28.58 1.29
C GLY A 225 -35.16 27.70 0.37
N LYS A 226 -33.89 27.43 0.72
CA LYS A 226 -32.95 26.74 -0.17
C LYS A 226 -32.06 25.76 0.58
N SER A 227 -31.93 24.56 0.05
CA SER A 227 -30.95 23.58 0.48
C SER A 227 -29.85 23.45 -0.58
N ARG A 228 -28.59 23.50 -0.16
CA ARG A 228 -27.43 23.39 -1.03
C ARG A 228 -26.46 22.38 -0.45
N HIS A 229 -26.10 21.39 -1.23
CA HIS A 229 -25.14 20.37 -0.87
C HIS A 229 -23.93 20.44 -1.79
N SER A 230 -22.75 20.21 -1.23
CA SER A 230 -21.50 20.09 -1.97
C SER A 230 -20.85 18.75 -1.63
N GLY A 231 -20.14 18.17 -2.58
CA GLY A 231 -19.44 16.92 -2.40
C GLY A 231 -18.05 16.97 -3.02
N TYR A 232 -17.24 16.02 -2.65
CA TYR A 232 -15.92 15.80 -3.23
C TYR A 232 -15.81 14.35 -3.68
N ASP A 233 -15.48 14.17 -4.96
CA ASP A 233 -15.17 12.89 -5.53
C ASP A 233 -13.66 12.84 -5.86
N TYR A 234 -12.94 11.97 -5.18
CA TYR A 234 -11.50 11.81 -5.41
C TYR A 234 -11.17 11.17 -6.78
N GLU A 235 -12.14 10.51 -7.41
CA GLU A 235 -11.99 9.96 -8.77
C GLU A 235 -12.09 11.08 -9.83
N GLN A 236 -12.71 12.22 -9.46
CA GLN A 236 -12.84 13.43 -10.28
C GLN A 236 -12.38 14.70 -9.52
N PRO A 237 -11.13 14.77 -9.10
CA PRO A 237 -10.65 15.77 -8.13
C PRO A 237 -10.73 17.22 -8.65
N GLY A 238 -10.80 17.42 -9.97
CA GLY A 238 -10.97 18.76 -10.58
C GLY A 238 -12.41 19.26 -10.65
N ALA A 239 -13.41 18.42 -10.34
CA ALA A 239 -14.82 18.76 -10.43
C ALA A 239 -15.40 19.12 -9.06
N VAL A 240 -15.91 20.32 -8.90
CA VAL A 240 -16.66 20.69 -7.70
C VAL A 240 -18.10 20.24 -7.86
N GLN A 241 -18.46 19.15 -7.18
CA GLN A 241 -19.83 18.63 -7.20
C GLN A 241 -20.74 19.49 -6.32
N ARG A 242 -21.89 19.89 -6.86
CA ARG A 242 -22.88 20.70 -6.13
C ARG A 242 -24.28 20.34 -6.57
N GLY A 243 -25.18 20.24 -5.60
CA GLY A 243 -26.61 20.11 -5.80
C GLY A 243 -27.37 21.20 -5.06
N THR A 244 -28.48 21.64 -5.60
CA THR A 244 -29.29 22.68 -4.98
C THR A 244 -30.77 22.44 -5.27
N ASN A 245 -31.63 22.61 -4.25
CA ASN A 245 -33.06 22.56 -4.39
C ASN A 245 -33.73 23.70 -3.62
N GLY A 246 -34.82 24.22 -4.18
CA GLY A 246 -35.60 25.31 -3.59
C GLY A 246 -35.09 26.70 -3.97
N SER A 247 -35.90 27.72 -3.55
CA SER A 247 -35.65 29.16 -3.77
C SER A 247 -36.23 29.93 -2.58
N GLY A 248 -35.75 31.13 -2.35
CA GLY A 248 -36.27 31.99 -1.27
C GLY A 248 -35.22 32.33 -0.20
N LYS A 249 -35.67 32.89 0.90
CA LYS A 249 -34.82 33.31 2.02
C LYS A 249 -34.40 32.10 2.89
N GLY A 250 -33.20 32.18 3.40
CA GLY A 250 -32.59 31.12 4.23
C GLY A 250 -32.01 30.02 3.38
N GLU A 251 -30.69 30.02 3.24
CA GLU A 251 -29.93 28.96 2.59
C GLU A 251 -29.25 28.08 3.66
N TRP A 252 -29.42 26.77 3.54
CA TRP A 252 -28.69 25.80 4.33
C TRP A 252 -27.69 25.07 3.45
N THR A 253 -26.42 25.27 3.77
CA THR A 253 -25.33 24.65 3.02
C THR A 253 -24.72 23.54 3.86
N ARG A 254 -24.53 22.37 3.23
CA ARG A 254 -23.90 21.20 3.84
C ARG A 254 -22.88 20.57 2.90
N HIS A 255 -21.81 20.06 3.44
CA HIS A 255 -20.86 19.22 2.73
C HIS A 255 -21.24 17.74 2.95
N GLU A 256 -21.41 17.01 1.85
CA GLU A 256 -21.74 15.58 1.88
C GLU A 256 -20.49 14.77 1.50
N VAL A 257 -19.97 14.04 2.43
CA VAL A 257 -18.80 13.19 2.21
C VAL A 257 -19.18 12.02 1.31
N GLY A 258 -18.41 11.83 0.22
CA GLY A 258 -18.58 10.69 -0.67
C GLY A 258 -19.71 10.75 -1.68
N ALA A 259 -20.42 11.88 -1.79
CA ALA A 259 -21.33 12.12 -2.92
C ALA A 259 -20.51 12.34 -4.19
N LYS A 260 -20.75 11.49 -5.22
CA LYS A 260 -19.92 11.42 -6.43
C LYS A 260 -20.38 12.34 -7.55
N THR A 261 -21.66 12.71 -7.58
CA THR A 261 -22.22 13.48 -8.68
C THR A 261 -23.08 14.65 -8.24
N SER A 262 -23.18 15.67 -9.08
CA SER A 262 -24.10 16.80 -8.87
C SER A 262 -25.57 16.38 -8.92
N ALA A 263 -25.91 15.31 -9.64
CA ALA A 263 -27.25 14.75 -9.66
C ALA A 263 -27.63 14.15 -8.30
N GLU A 264 -26.75 13.33 -7.71
CA GLU A 264 -26.92 12.78 -6.38
C GLU A 264 -27.09 13.87 -5.31
N LEU A 265 -26.25 14.90 -5.34
CA LEU A 265 -26.36 16.05 -4.43
C LEU A 265 -27.65 16.86 -4.63
N THR A 266 -28.17 16.90 -5.85
CA THR A 266 -29.45 17.56 -6.16
C THR A 266 -30.61 16.75 -5.57
N ASP A 267 -30.56 15.41 -5.68
CA ASP A 267 -31.53 14.51 -5.06
C ASP A 267 -31.50 14.60 -3.53
N ILE A 268 -30.31 14.60 -2.91
CA ILE A 268 -30.17 14.82 -1.47
C ILE A 268 -30.79 16.16 -1.08
N SER A 269 -30.49 17.23 -1.84
CA SER A 269 -31.08 18.56 -1.61
C SER A 269 -32.60 18.56 -1.73
N ARG A 270 -33.15 17.79 -2.66
CA ARG A 270 -34.60 17.61 -2.85
C ARG A 270 -35.24 16.88 -1.66
N LEU A 271 -34.68 15.73 -1.27
CA LEU A 271 -35.18 14.94 -0.14
C LEU A 271 -35.18 15.73 1.17
N VAL A 272 -34.10 16.47 1.44
CA VAL A 272 -34.01 17.35 2.62
C VAL A 272 -35.11 18.42 2.57
N ARG A 273 -35.34 19.04 1.41
CA ARG A 273 -36.39 20.06 1.25
C ARG A 273 -37.80 19.47 1.39
N GLU A 274 -38.06 18.29 0.84
CA GLU A 274 -39.35 17.61 0.99
C GLU A 274 -39.60 17.23 2.45
N SER A 275 -38.56 16.74 3.17
CA SER A 275 -38.64 16.47 4.62
C SER A 275 -38.92 17.72 5.44
N ASP A 276 -38.23 18.85 5.16
CA ASP A 276 -38.52 20.13 5.78
C ASP A 276 -39.97 20.56 5.53
N ASN A 277 -40.45 20.42 4.29
CA ASN A 277 -41.81 20.79 3.89
C ASN A 277 -42.89 19.91 4.55
N ALA A 278 -42.60 18.64 4.79
CA ALA A 278 -43.52 17.71 5.44
C ALA A 278 -43.92 18.10 6.88
N VAL A 279 -43.15 18.99 7.52
CA VAL A 279 -43.48 19.53 8.85
C VAL A 279 -44.03 20.95 8.83
N HIS A 280 -44.07 21.57 7.65
CA HIS A 280 -44.39 23.01 7.49
C HIS A 280 -45.88 23.30 7.58
N ASP A 281 -46.69 22.57 6.86
CA ASP A 281 -48.14 22.77 6.78
C ASP A 281 -48.83 21.52 7.34
N ARG A 282 -49.26 21.61 8.57
CA ARG A 282 -49.93 20.51 9.27
C ARG A 282 -51.25 20.99 9.87
N ILE A 283 -52.20 20.11 9.86
CA ILE A 283 -53.38 20.25 10.69
C ILE A 283 -53.28 19.32 11.87
N THR A 284 -53.88 19.76 12.97
CA THR A 284 -54.12 18.95 14.19
C THR A 284 -55.58 19.06 14.51
N CYS A 285 -56.24 17.93 14.66
CA CYS A 285 -57.65 17.89 15.05
C CYS A 285 -57.91 16.81 16.11
N THR A 286 -59.01 16.94 16.84
CA THR A 286 -59.50 15.95 17.78
C THR A 286 -60.81 15.42 17.26
N THR A 287 -60.95 14.09 17.22
CA THR A 287 -62.19 13.41 16.78
C THR A 287 -62.57 12.28 17.74
N HIS A 288 -63.75 11.66 17.51
CA HIS A 288 -64.16 10.43 18.18
C HIS A 288 -64.25 9.27 17.14
N ASN A 289 -63.61 9.45 15.96
CA ASN A 289 -63.64 8.45 14.92
C ASN A 289 -62.46 7.48 15.06
N PRO A 290 -62.69 6.23 15.46
CA PRO A 290 -61.62 5.26 15.60
C PRO A 290 -61.05 4.70 14.27
N MET A 291 -61.76 4.91 13.17
CA MET A 291 -61.39 4.37 11.83
C MET A 291 -60.25 5.11 11.17
N LEU A 292 -59.71 6.16 11.77
CA LEU A 292 -58.57 6.94 11.28
C LEU A 292 -57.24 6.27 11.63
N ARG A 293 -56.41 5.93 10.65
CA ARG A 293 -55.10 5.31 10.81
C ARG A 293 -54.01 6.13 10.23
N ALA A 294 -52.84 6.11 10.81
CA ALA A 294 -51.66 6.73 10.22
C ALA A 294 -51.31 6.08 8.87
N GLY A 295 -50.96 6.88 7.88
CA GLY A 295 -50.70 6.40 6.51
C GLY A 295 -51.91 6.27 5.60
N GLU A 296 -53.06 6.75 6.02
CA GLU A 296 -54.29 6.76 5.18
C GLU A 296 -54.65 8.19 4.74
N LYS A 297 -55.42 8.30 3.66
CA LYS A 297 -55.98 9.56 3.13
C LYS A 297 -57.39 9.76 3.64
N PHE A 298 -57.70 10.96 4.06
CA PHE A 298 -59.03 11.38 4.43
C PHE A 298 -59.34 12.79 3.90
N ALA A 299 -60.60 13.12 3.83
CA ALA A 299 -61.04 14.42 3.39
C ALA A 299 -61.61 15.27 4.54
N ILE A 300 -61.39 16.57 4.47
CA ILE A 300 -62.03 17.56 5.33
C ILE A 300 -63.01 18.35 4.49
N SER A 301 -64.25 18.46 5.02
CA SER A 301 -65.30 19.25 4.38
C SER A 301 -64.96 20.74 4.31
N GLN A 302 -65.29 21.37 3.19
CA GLN A 302 -65.08 22.81 3.04
C GLN A 302 -66.22 23.58 3.72
N GLN A 303 -66.00 23.98 4.93
CA GLN A 303 -66.97 24.74 5.72
C GLN A 303 -66.46 26.16 5.99
N PHE A 304 -67.39 27.09 6.03
CA PHE A 304 -67.19 28.45 6.52
C PHE A 304 -66.11 29.30 5.79
N GLY A 305 -65.60 28.84 4.64
CA GLY A 305 -64.59 29.59 3.85
C GLY A 305 -63.20 29.70 4.50
N TRP A 306 -62.92 28.91 5.53
CA TRP A 306 -61.62 28.94 6.29
C TRP A 306 -60.43 28.31 5.57
N GLY A 307 -60.64 27.70 4.41
CA GLY A 307 -59.55 27.13 3.61
C GLY A 307 -58.91 25.84 4.17
N PHE A 308 -59.65 25.10 5.00
CA PHE A 308 -59.22 23.80 5.52
C PHE A 308 -59.71 22.62 4.69
N GLY A 309 -60.72 22.81 3.80
CA GLY A 309 -61.28 21.76 2.98
C GLY A 309 -60.24 21.16 2.02
N GLY A 310 -60.29 19.84 1.80
CA GLY A 310 -59.39 19.14 0.90
C GLY A 310 -58.95 17.77 1.43
N ASP A 311 -58.06 17.14 0.66
CA ASP A 311 -57.51 15.81 0.98
C ASP A 311 -56.23 15.91 1.78
N TYR A 312 -56.15 15.09 2.79
CA TYR A 312 -55.01 15.05 3.75
C TYR A 312 -54.54 13.60 3.93
N VAL A 313 -53.27 13.50 4.31
CA VAL A 313 -52.66 12.24 4.76
C VAL A 313 -52.52 12.27 6.27
N LEU A 314 -52.95 11.23 6.95
CA LEU A 314 -52.79 11.02 8.39
C LEU A 314 -51.34 10.69 8.72
N ILE A 315 -50.63 11.64 9.34
CA ILE A 315 -49.23 11.48 9.73
C ILE A 315 -49.10 10.71 11.04
N SER A 316 -49.95 11.04 12.00
CA SER A 316 -50.04 10.31 13.28
C SER A 316 -51.45 10.41 13.84
N VAL A 317 -51.82 9.36 14.53
CA VAL A 317 -53.08 9.26 15.31
C VAL A 317 -52.76 8.76 16.71
N SER A 318 -53.17 9.55 17.74
CA SER A 318 -53.04 9.15 19.14
C SER A 318 -54.42 8.85 19.66
N HIS A 319 -54.71 7.60 19.96
CA HIS A 319 -55.98 7.10 20.46
C HIS A 319 -55.98 7.01 21.98
N GLU A 320 -57.08 7.37 22.63
CA GLU A 320 -57.28 7.25 24.05
C GLU A 320 -58.70 6.80 24.32
N GLY A 321 -58.85 5.82 25.17
CA GLY A 321 -60.17 5.32 25.56
C GLY A 321 -60.21 4.83 27.00
N ALA A 322 -61.38 4.91 27.61
CA ALA A 322 -61.63 4.38 28.92
C ALA A 322 -63.09 3.84 29.04
N GLN A 323 -63.23 2.77 29.78
CA GLN A 323 -64.56 2.16 30.10
C GLN A 323 -64.68 1.68 31.55
N GLU A 324 -63.99 2.36 32.45
CA GLU A 324 -63.91 1.98 33.88
C GLU A 324 -65.26 1.91 34.54
N GLY A 325 -66.18 2.85 34.26
CA GLY A 325 -67.49 2.92 34.88
C GLY A 325 -68.37 1.71 34.59
N SER A 326 -68.29 1.19 33.39
CA SER A 326 -69.05 -0.01 32.96
C SER A 326 -68.60 -1.28 33.69
N LEU A 327 -67.33 -1.42 33.98
CA LEU A 327 -66.74 -2.63 34.57
C LEU A 327 -66.75 -2.61 36.09
N LEU A 328 -66.54 -1.46 36.69
CA LEU A 328 -66.38 -1.28 38.16
C LEU A 328 -67.65 -0.76 38.82
N GLY A 329 -68.70 -0.43 38.09
CA GLY A 329 -69.96 0.13 38.63
C GLY A 329 -69.79 1.54 39.21
N SER A 330 -68.77 2.26 38.84
CA SER A 330 -68.40 3.57 39.39
C SER A 330 -69.18 4.74 38.76
N GLY A 331 -70.07 4.51 37.79
CA GLY A 331 -70.86 5.57 37.16
C GLY A 331 -70.06 6.53 36.27
N ALA A 332 -68.77 6.26 36.04
CA ALA A 332 -67.96 7.04 35.12
C ALA A 332 -68.35 6.71 33.67
N ASP A 333 -68.49 7.72 32.79
CA ASP A 333 -68.83 7.55 31.40
C ASP A 333 -67.71 6.92 30.58
N SER A 334 -68.04 5.91 29.77
CA SER A 334 -67.13 5.37 28.81
C SER A 334 -66.86 6.39 27.72
N HIS A 335 -65.63 6.58 27.30
CA HIS A 335 -65.29 7.54 26.24
C HIS A 335 -64.17 7.04 25.35
N TYR A 336 -64.19 7.50 24.11
CA TYR A 336 -63.13 7.39 23.15
C TYR A 336 -62.81 8.77 22.57
N SER A 337 -61.53 9.07 22.40
CA SER A 337 -61.11 10.21 21.63
C SER A 337 -59.79 9.93 20.91
N ASN A 338 -59.52 10.63 19.82
CA ASN A 338 -58.21 10.64 19.20
C ASN A 338 -57.78 12.04 18.83
N LYS A 339 -56.48 12.18 18.78
CA LYS A 339 -55.81 13.37 18.29
C LYS A 339 -55.04 13.00 17.00
N VAL A 340 -55.38 13.69 15.94
CA VAL A 340 -54.85 13.47 14.59
C VAL A 340 -53.89 14.60 14.21
N VAL A 341 -52.77 14.21 13.59
CA VAL A 341 -51.88 15.13 12.86
C VAL A 341 -51.85 14.72 11.40
N ALA A 342 -52.14 15.64 10.50
CA ALA A 342 -52.20 15.37 9.05
C ALA A 342 -51.57 16.50 8.24
N GLN A 343 -51.21 16.18 7.00
CA GLN A 343 -50.71 17.17 6.04
C GLN A 343 -51.54 17.09 4.71
N PRO A 344 -51.59 18.16 3.91
CA PRO A 344 -52.20 18.10 2.58
C PRO A 344 -51.55 17.02 1.71
N VAL A 345 -52.38 16.22 0.99
CA VAL A 345 -51.86 15.18 0.08
C VAL A 345 -50.95 15.74 -1.03
N ALA A 346 -51.17 16.98 -1.43
CA ALA A 346 -50.37 17.64 -2.46
C ALA A 346 -48.89 17.92 -2.03
N LEU A 347 -48.60 17.88 -0.71
CA LEU A 347 -47.25 17.99 -0.22
C LEU A 347 -46.58 16.61 -0.15
N PRO A 348 -45.47 16.36 -0.85
CA PRO A 348 -44.76 15.09 -0.73
C PRO A 348 -44.37 14.83 0.74
N PHE A 349 -44.69 13.68 1.26
CA PHE A 349 -44.22 13.25 2.56
C PHE A 349 -42.82 12.67 2.44
N ARG A 350 -41.93 13.05 3.36
CA ARG A 350 -40.64 12.42 3.57
C ARG A 350 -40.41 12.30 5.08
N PRO A 351 -39.80 11.20 5.52
CA PRO A 351 -39.46 11.08 6.93
C PRO A 351 -38.44 12.14 7.31
N PRO A 352 -38.52 12.73 8.50
CA PRO A 352 -37.48 13.60 9.00
C PRO A 352 -36.18 12.81 9.21
N LEU A 353 -35.03 13.42 8.96
CA LEU A 353 -33.72 12.84 9.27
C LEU A 353 -33.47 12.92 10.79
N ALA A 354 -34.18 12.11 11.55
CA ALA A 354 -34.22 12.16 13.02
C ALA A 354 -33.24 11.18 13.67
N THR A 355 -32.96 10.07 13.00
CA THR A 355 -32.09 9.02 13.53
C THR A 355 -30.62 9.40 13.37
N ALA A 356 -29.88 9.40 14.47
CA ALA A 356 -28.46 9.76 14.48
C ALA A 356 -27.64 8.75 13.68
N ARG A 357 -26.79 9.24 12.76
CA ARG A 357 -25.81 8.41 12.10
C ARG A 357 -24.62 8.17 13.05
N PRO A 358 -24.13 6.92 13.20
CA PRO A 358 -22.91 6.65 13.95
C PRO A 358 -21.74 7.44 13.41
N ARG A 359 -20.96 8.04 14.31
CA ARG A 359 -19.76 8.79 13.96
C ARG A 359 -18.57 8.28 14.74
N ILE A 360 -17.45 8.09 14.05
CA ILE A 360 -16.19 7.65 14.64
C ILE A 360 -15.22 8.84 14.60
N PRO A 361 -15.07 9.56 15.72
CA PRO A 361 -14.17 10.72 15.78
C PRO A 361 -12.69 10.33 15.84
N GLY A 362 -12.38 9.06 15.97
CA GLY A 362 -11.04 8.49 16.09
C GLY A 362 -10.66 7.60 14.92
N VAL A 363 -9.93 6.55 15.26
CA VAL A 363 -9.47 5.54 14.29
C VAL A 363 -9.95 4.15 14.68
N LEU A 364 -10.11 3.27 13.70
CA LEU A 364 -10.25 1.82 13.89
C LEU A 364 -9.06 1.10 13.30
N VAL A 365 -8.73 -0.05 13.86
CA VAL A 365 -7.73 -0.95 13.28
C VAL A 365 -8.46 -2.06 12.54
N ALA A 366 -8.15 -2.22 11.26
CA ALA A 366 -8.61 -3.31 10.42
C ALA A 366 -7.44 -4.14 9.94
N LYS A 367 -7.70 -5.25 9.25
CA LYS A 367 -6.67 -6.05 8.59
C LYS A 367 -6.68 -5.75 7.10
N VAL A 368 -5.50 -5.63 6.48
CA VAL A 368 -5.40 -5.65 5.01
C VAL A 368 -5.95 -6.98 4.52
N ASP A 369 -6.92 -6.93 3.62
CA ASP A 369 -7.60 -8.09 3.05
C ASP A 369 -7.17 -8.31 1.60
N GLY A 370 -7.20 -9.57 1.16
CA GLY A 370 -6.84 -9.97 -0.19
C GLY A 370 -6.53 -11.45 -0.30
N PRO A 371 -6.30 -11.97 -1.50
CA PRO A 371 -5.88 -13.34 -1.72
C PRO A 371 -4.52 -13.62 -1.08
N ASP A 372 -4.22 -14.88 -0.82
CA ASP A 372 -2.90 -15.30 -0.36
C ASP A 372 -1.88 -15.10 -1.49
N GLY A 373 -0.69 -14.64 -1.13
CA GLY A 373 0.37 -14.41 -2.11
C GLY A 373 1.58 -13.70 -1.53
N PRO A 374 2.68 -13.67 -2.28
CA PRO A 374 3.93 -13.04 -1.84
C PRO A 374 3.90 -11.52 -1.94
N TYR A 375 2.89 -10.95 -2.58
CA TYR A 375 2.79 -9.51 -2.85
C TYR A 375 1.55 -8.90 -2.23
N ALA A 376 1.57 -7.58 -2.06
CA ALA A 376 0.39 -6.81 -1.70
C ALA A 376 -0.69 -6.91 -2.79
N HIS A 377 -1.95 -7.01 -2.38
CA HIS A 377 -3.08 -6.97 -3.30
C HIS A 377 -3.59 -5.53 -3.43
N LEU A 378 -3.42 -4.96 -4.61
CA LEU A 378 -3.79 -3.59 -4.95
C LEU A 378 -4.63 -3.58 -6.22
N ASP A 379 -5.50 -2.59 -6.36
CA ASP A 379 -6.13 -2.30 -7.63
C ASP A 379 -5.25 -1.37 -8.51
N ASP A 380 -5.73 -1.05 -9.72
CA ASP A 380 -5.00 -0.21 -10.69
C ASP A 380 -4.73 1.22 -10.17
N ALA A 381 -5.46 1.68 -9.17
CA ALA A 381 -5.26 2.97 -8.50
C ALA A 381 -4.39 2.88 -7.23
N GLY A 382 -3.83 1.71 -6.92
CA GLY A 382 -3.02 1.47 -5.73
C GLY A 382 -3.80 1.45 -4.43
N ARG A 383 -5.12 1.14 -4.48
CA ARG A 383 -6.00 1.08 -3.32
C ARG A 383 -6.01 -0.31 -2.71
N TYR A 384 -6.31 -0.36 -1.41
CA TYR A 384 -6.35 -1.58 -0.61
C TYR A 384 -7.78 -2.03 -0.35
N ARG A 385 -7.92 -3.28 0.03
CA ARG A 385 -9.11 -3.78 0.67
C ARG A 385 -8.80 -4.14 2.12
N ALA A 386 -9.79 -3.98 2.98
CA ALA A 386 -9.63 -4.24 4.40
C ALA A 386 -10.79 -5.09 4.93
N ARG A 387 -10.57 -5.77 6.04
CA ARG A 387 -11.62 -6.43 6.81
C ARG A 387 -11.65 -5.84 8.21
N PHE A 388 -12.81 -5.34 8.59
CA PHE A 388 -13.02 -4.86 9.95
C PHE A 388 -13.01 -6.03 10.95
N PRO A 389 -12.53 -5.81 12.19
CA PRO A 389 -12.52 -6.87 13.21
C PRO A 389 -13.91 -7.42 13.57
N PHE A 390 -14.94 -6.64 13.35
CA PHE A 390 -16.34 -6.98 13.62
C PHE A 390 -17.07 -7.54 12.38
N ASP A 391 -16.42 -7.63 11.22
CA ASP A 391 -17.03 -8.18 10.01
C ASP A 391 -16.91 -9.70 10.03
N GLU A 392 -17.98 -10.37 10.43
CA GLU A 392 -18.13 -11.82 10.49
C GLU A 392 -18.75 -12.41 9.20
N SER A 393 -18.84 -11.61 8.13
CA SER A 393 -19.42 -12.05 6.87
C SER A 393 -18.56 -13.13 6.20
N ASP A 394 -19.23 -14.04 5.46
CA ASP A 394 -18.61 -15.11 4.66
C ASP A 394 -17.98 -14.60 3.34
N LYS A 395 -17.77 -13.30 3.20
CA LYS A 395 -17.15 -12.73 2.00
C LYS A 395 -15.74 -13.26 1.80
N GLY A 396 -15.42 -13.53 0.54
CA GLY A 396 -14.11 -14.02 0.13
C GLY A 396 -12.97 -13.04 0.41
N PRO A 397 -11.72 -13.51 0.28
CA PRO A 397 -10.56 -12.65 0.45
C PRO A 397 -10.55 -11.48 -0.54
N GLY A 398 -10.43 -10.26 -0.03
CA GLY A 398 -10.46 -9.03 -0.82
C GLY A 398 -11.86 -8.54 -1.19
N GLU A 399 -12.91 -9.04 -0.53
CA GLU A 399 -14.29 -8.65 -0.81
C GLU A 399 -14.99 -7.95 0.37
N ALA A 400 -14.32 -7.84 1.51
CA ALA A 400 -14.92 -7.32 2.75
C ALA A 400 -15.20 -5.81 2.73
N THR A 401 -14.46 -5.03 1.94
CA THR A 401 -14.72 -3.59 1.73
C THR A 401 -14.55 -3.20 0.27
N PRO A 402 -15.09 -2.06 -0.17
CA PRO A 402 -14.66 -1.43 -1.42
C PRO A 402 -13.17 -1.04 -1.34
N PRO A 403 -12.53 -0.66 -2.48
CA PRO A 403 -11.15 -0.20 -2.49
C PRO A 403 -10.96 1.08 -1.67
N LEU A 404 -9.98 1.06 -0.75
CA LEU A 404 -9.65 2.13 0.18
C LEU A 404 -8.34 2.82 -0.23
N ARG A 405 -8.32 4.15 -0.22
CA ARG A 405 -7.11 4.93 -0.43
C ARG A 405 -6.21 4.83 0.79
N LEU A 406 -4.89 4.69 0.56
CA LEU A 406 -3.89 4.80 1.61
C LEU A 406 -3.29 6.21 1.60
N SER A 407 -3.31 6.89 2.74
CA SER A 407 -2.56 8.13 2.95
C SER A 407 -1.06 7.86 2.83
N GLN A 408 -0.37 8.66 2.05
CA GLN A 408 1.07 8.53 1.82
C GLN A 408 1.77 9.81 2.27
N PRO A 409 3.00 9.72 2.81
CA PRO A 409 3.75 10.90 3.24
C PRO A 409 4.05 11.88 2.09
N TYR A 410 4.10 11.37 0.86
CA TYR A 410 4.40 12.13 -0.34
C TYR A 410 3.68 11.51 -1.53
N ALA A 411 2.82 12.29 -2.20
CA ALA A 411 2.04 11.82 -3.34
C ALA A 411 1.79 12.98 -4.32
N GLY A 412 1.86 12.67 -5.62
CA GLY A 412 1.57 13.61 -6.70
C GLY A 412 1.47 12.89 -8.05
N PRO A 413 1.30 13.63 -9.16
CA PRO A 413 1.10 13.04 -10.48
C PRO A 413 2.36 12.31 -10.94
N GLY A 414 2.35 10.97 -10.83
CA GLY A 414 3.45 10.09 -11.27
C GLY A 414 4.65 10.02 -10.32
N TYR A 415 4.53 10.57 -9.10
CA TYR A 415 5.58 10.48 -8.07
C TYR A 415 4.99 10.32 -6.67
N GLY A 416 5.79 9.77 -5.76
CA GLY A 416 5.35 9.57 -4.38
C GLY A 416 6.18 8.56 -3.61
N LEU A 417 5.77 8.29 -2.36
CA LEU A 417 6.33 7.24 -1.52
C LEU A 417 5.22 6.24 -1.20
N HIS A 418 5.25 5.08 -1.83
CA HIS A 418 4.30 4.00 -1.61
C HIS A 418 5.04 2.73 -1.18
N LEU A 419 4.78 2.29 0.04
CA LEU A 419 5.28 1.04 0.60
C LEU A 419 4.12 0.05 0.69
N PRO A 420 4.01 -0.92 -0.24
CA PRO A 420 2.87 -1.82 -0.31
C PRO A 420 2.71 -2.67 0.95
N LEU A 421 1.51 -2.65 1.54
CA LEU A 421 1.15 -3.42 2.72
C LEU A 421 0.64 -4.79 2.32
N HIS A 422 1.14 -5.83 2.96
CA HIS A 422 0.75 -7.22 2.71
C HIS A 422 -0.52 -7.61 3.47
N LYS A 423 -1.21 -8.64 2.97
CA LYS A 423 -2.36 -9.26 3.64
C LYS A 423 -2.08 -9.51 5.12
N GLY A 424 -3.06 -9.22 5.96
CA GLY A 424 -3.02 -9.44 7.41
C GLY A 424 -2.27 -8.37 8.20
N SER A 425 -1.68 -7.36 7.54
CA SER A 425 -1.13 -6.20 8.23
C SER A 425 -2.24 -5.42 8.94
N ASP A 426 -1.95 -4.94 10.15
CA ASP A 426 -2.84 -4.02 10.86
C ASP A 426 -2.88 -2.68 10.13
N LEU A 427 -4.08 -2.29 9.68
CA LEU A 427 -4.35 -1.08 8.93
C LEU A 427 -5.12 -0.10 9.79
N VAL A 428 -4.57 1.08 10.02
CA VAL A 428 -5.27 2.16 10.70
C VAL A 428 -6.20 2.84 9.73
N LEU A 429 -7.49 2.85 10.05
CA LEU A 429 -8.53 3.54 9.29
C LEU A 429 -9.00 4.78 10.05
N ALA A 430 -9.00 5.91 9.40
CA ALA A 430 -9.78 7.09 9.75
C ALA A 430 -11.02 7.17 8.86
N PHE A 431 -11.94 8.06 9.19
CA PHE A 431 -13.22 8.17 8.52
C PHE A 431 -13.45 9.62 8.10
N GLU A 432 -13.75 9.86 6.84
CA GLU A 432 -14.01 11.20 6.33
C GLU A 432 -15.23 11.81 7.07
N ASP A 433 -15.04 12.94 7.74
CA ASP A 433 -16.02 13.56 8.63
C ASP A 433 -16.60 12.61 9.71
N GLY A 434 -15.85 11.58 10.09
CA GLY A 434 -16.29 10.55 11.03
C GLY A 434 -17.32 9.56 10.47
N ASP A 435 -17.64 9.59 9.19
CA ASP A 435 -18.61 8.70 8.56
C ASP A 435 -18.01 7.30 8.35
N ILE A 436 -18.51 6.31 9.05
CA ILE A 436 -18.00 4.93 8.99
C ILE A 436 -18.11 4.32 7.58
N ASP A 437 -19.00 4.83 6.75
CA ASP A 437 -19.18 4.40 5.36
C ASP A 437 -18.06 4.91 4.45
N LYS A 438 -17.17 5.83 4.94
CA LYS A 438 -16.13 6.51 4.17
C LYS A 438 -14.74 6.37 4.82
N PRO A 439 -14.22 5.14 4.93
CA PRO A 439 -12.90 4.90 5.49
C PRO A 439 -11.77 5.33 4.57
N VAL A 440 -10.70 5.85 5.19
CA VAL A 440 -9.42 6.16 4.54
C VAL A 440 -8.31 5.51 5.36
N ALA A 441 -7.44 4.74 4.73
CA ALA A 441 -6.31 4.13 5.40
C ALA A 441 -5.21 5.17 5.66
N LEU A 442 -4.72 5.25 6.89
CA LEU A 442 -3.65 6.17 7.30
C LEU A 442 -2.26 5.52 7.26
N GLY A 443 -2.17 4.22 7.51
CA GLY A 443 -0.91 3.51 7.58
C GLY A 443 -1.06 2.17 8.29
N ALA A 444 0.09 1.51 8.53
CA ALA A 444 0.14 0.23 9.23
C ALA A 444 0.64 0.38 10.67
N LEU A 445 0.20 -0.50 11.56
CA LEU A 445 0.71 -0.64 12.92
C LEU A 445 1.49 -1.95 13.06
N PRO A 446 2.66 -1.90 13.72
CA PRO A 446 3.33 -3.13 14.12
C PRO A 446 2.56 -3.80 15.28
N ASN A 447 2.64 -5.13 15.33
CA ASN A 447 2.06 -5.93 16.39
C ASN A 447 3.03 -7.08 16.77
N PRO A 448 2.75 -7.89 17.80
CA PRO A 448 3.64 -8.98 18.20
C PRO A 448 3.98 -10.00 17.10
N ALA A 449 3.08 -10.21 16.13
CA ALA A 449 3.32 -11.09 14.97
C ALA A 449 4.08 -10.38 13.83
N GLN A 450 3.92 -9.06 13.74
CA GLN A 450 4.50 -8.19 12.68
C GLN A 450 5.30 -7.08 13.35
N LYS A 451 6.49 -7.45 13.84
CA LYS A 451 7.34 -6.55 14.65
C LYS A 451 7.95 -5.43 13.82
N SER A 452 8.13 -4.28 14.45
CA SER A 452 8.91 -3.18 13.87
C SER A 452 10.36 -3.62 13.59
N PRO A 453 10.96 -3.18 12.48
CA PRO A 453 12.38 -3.38 12.21
C PRO A 453 13.30 -2.62 13.20
N VAL A 454 12.75 -1.64 13.91
CA VAL A 454 13.46 -0.86 14.94
C VAL A 454 12.89 -1.23 16.31
N THR A 455 13.79 -1.52 17.24
CA THR A 455 13.48 -1.92 18.62
C THR A 455 14.44 -1.23 19.61
N ALA A 456 14.31 -1.51 20.90
CA ALA A 456 15.25 -1.01 21.91
C ALA A 456 16.72 -1.39 21.66
N LYS A 457 16.95 -2.45 20.88
CA LYS A 457 18.33 -2.93 20.58
C LYS A 457 19.03 -2.11 19.52
N ASN A 458 18.30 -1.48 18.61
CA ASN A 458 18.82 -0.71 17.49
C ASN A 458 18.11 0.65 17.38
N LYS A 459 17.91 1.28 18.53
CA LYS A 459 17.13 2.53 18.66
C LYS A 459 17.77 3.76 17.99
N SER A 460 19.06 3.68 17.63
CA SER A 460 19.78 4.72 16.88
C SER A 460 19.55 4.62 15.37
N GLN A 461 18.86 3.56 14.90
CA GLN A 461 18.73 3.28 13.48
C GLN A 461 17.37 3.72 12.95
N SER A 462 17.38 4.44 11.83
CA SER A 462 16.22 4.62 10.96
C SER A 462 16.28 3.55 9.86
N VAL A 463 15.23 2.72 9.77
CA VAL A 463 15.27 1.52 8.92
C VAL A 463 14.08 1.50 7.96
N LEU A 464 14.35 1.40 6.67
CA LEU A 464 13.39 1.02 5.65
C LEU A 464 13.74 -0.41 5.19
N LYS A 465 12.82 -1.35 5.45
CA LYS A 465 13.04 -2.77 5.13
C LYS A 465 11.85 -3.31 4.33
N SER A 466 12.13 -3.88 3.15
CA SER A 466 11.12 -4.55 2.34
C SER A 466 10.82 -5.95 2.87
N ALA A 467 9.68 -6.51 2.46
CA ALA A 467 9.29 -7.88 2.82
C ALA A 467 10.29 -8.94 2.34
N ALA A 468 10.96 -8.70 1.22
CA ALA A 468 12.01 -9.58 0.70
C ALA A 468 13.35 -9.44 1.44
N GLY A 469 13.49 -8.48 2.35
CA GLY A 469 14.70 -8.28 3.15
C GLY A 469 15.68 -7.23 2.61
N ASN A 470 15.37 -6.51 1.51
CA ASN A 470 16.16 -5.35 1.10
C ASN A 470 16.01 -4.25 2.17
N GLN A 471 17.11 -3.61 2.54
CA GLN A 471 17.12 -2.70 3.69
C GLN A 471 17.98 -1.47 3.44
N LEU A 472 17.43 -0.30 3.74
CA LEU A 472 18.17 0.94 3.92
C LEU A 472 18.20 1.24 5.43
N THR A 473 19.38 1.45 5.96
CA THR A 473 19.62 1.81 7.37
C THR A 473 20.41 3.09 7.45
N LEU A 474 19.92 4.05 8.22
CA LEU A 474 20.67 5.22 8.66
C LEU A 474 20.92 5.04 10.15
N ASP A 475 22.19 4.93 10.56
CA ASP A 475 22.58 4.71 11.96
C ASP A 475 23.19 5.99 12.51
N ASP A 476 22.50 6.62 13.44
CA ASP A 476 22.87 7.88 14.08
C ASP A 476 23.58 7.66 15.43
N GLN A 477 24.11 6.46 15.69
CA GLN A 477 24.85 6.20 16.93
C GLN A 477 26.11 7.10 17.00
N GLU A 478 26.24 7.88 18.06
CA GLU A 478 27.37 8.77 18.27
C GLU A 478 28.70 8.05 18.09
N GLY A 479 29.56 8.59 17.24
CA GLY A 479 30.88 8.02 16.87
C GLY A 479 30.79 6.76 15.98
N LYS A 480 29.58 6.38 15.50
CA LYS A 480 29.36 5.21 14.65
C LYS A 480 28.30 5.46 13.56
N THR A 481 28.22 6.70 13.12
CA THR A 481 27.29 7.09 12.06
C THR A 481 27.63 6.43 10.75
N ARG A 482 26.58 5.92 10.05
CA ARG A 482 26.73 5.34 8.72
C ARG A 482 25.39 5.17 8.01
N ALA A 483 25.45 5.13 6.69
CA ALA A 483 24.33 4.77 5.83
C ALA A 483 24.63 3.45 5.11
N ILE A 484 23.68 2.51 5.18
CA ILE A 484 23.86 1.16 4.65
C ILE A 484 22.65 0.79 3.77
N LEU A 485 22.90 0.43 2.53
CA LEU A 485 21.92 -0.21 1.64
C LEU A 485 22.35 -1.66 1.43
N VAL A 486 21.46 -2.59 1.80
CA VAL A 486 21.71 -4.03 1.66
C VAL A 486 20.60 -4.70 0.89
N SER A 487 20.94 -5.51 -0.09
CA SER A 487 19.96 -6.40 -0.76
C SER A 487 19.68 -7.64 0.10
N SER A 488 18.59 -8.32 -0.19
CA SER A 488 18.20 -9.57 0.49
C SER A 488 19.26 -10.66 0.44
N THR A 489 20.13 -10.64 -0.59
CA THR A 489 21.21 -11.61 -0.78
C THR A 489 22.54 -11.14 -0.20
N GLY A 490 22.62 -9.92 0.35
CA GLY A 490 23.83 -9.40 1.02
C GLY A 490 24.72 -8.53 0.15
N GLN A 491 24.29 -8.08 -1.03
CA GLN A 491 25.00 -7.02 -1.76
C GLN A 491 24.79 -5.71 -1.02
N GLN A 492 25.86 -4.92 -0.84
CA GLN A 492 25.79 -3.75 0.02
C GLN A 492 26.53 -2.52 -0.53
N LEU A 493 25.97 -1.37 -0.22
CA LEU A 493 26.61 -0.08 -0.29
C LEU A 493 26.66 0.48 1.14
N VAL A 494 27.85 0.83 1.61
CA VAL A 494 28.07 1.40 2.94
C VAL A 494 28.77 2.74 2.78
N LEU A 495 28.23 3.77 3.41
CA LEU A 495 28.92 5.04 3.66
C LEU A 495 29.18 5.08 5.16
N ASP A 496 30.42 5.12 5.57
CA ASP A 496 30.87 4.94 6.95
C ASP A 496 31.64 6.16 7.42
N ASP A 497 31.19 6.80 8.48
CA ASP A 497 31.87 7.95 9.11
C ASP A 497 32.63 7.54 10.38
N ILE A 498 32.70 6.25 10.69
CA ILE A 498 33.43 5.75 11.86
C ILE A 498 34.91 5.99 11.61
N PRO A 499 35.66 6.70 12.52
CA PRO A 499 37.03 7.12 12.26
C PRO A 499 38.02 6.01 11.88
N ASP A 500 37.74 4.79 12.36
CA ASP A 500 38.58 3.62 12.03
C ASP A 500 38.25 2.91 10.72
N THR A 501 37.07 3.14 10.16
CA THR A 501 36.56 2.51 8.95
C THR A 501 35.95 3.50 7.97
N ALA A 502 36.21 4.80 8.18
CA ALA A 502 35.65 5.87 7.37
C ALA A 502 35.89 5.64 5.87
N GLY A 503 34.83 5.84 5.08
CA GLY A 503 34.91 5.68 3.65
C GLY A 503 33.64 5.17 3.00
N ALA A 504 33.75 4.71 1.76
CA ALA A 504 32.64 4.16 0.99
C ALA A 504 32.98 2.75 0.45
N LEU A 505 32.05 1.82 0.66
CA LEU A 505 32.20 0.44 0.22
C LEU A 505 31.01 0.01 -0.62
N LEU A 506 31.26 -0.39 -1.86
CA LEU A 506 30.34 -1.19 -2.67
C LEU A 506 30.83 -2.63 -2.70
N GLN A 507 30.03 -3.57 -2.21
CA GLN A 507 30.43 -4.97 -2.16
C GLN A 507 29.32 -5.89 -2.59
N THR A 508 29.68 -6.90 -3.40
CA THR A 508 28.78 -7.98 -3.78
C THR A 508 28.87 -9.17 -2.81
N VAL A 509 27.89 -10.07 -2.87
CA VAL A 509 27.87 -11.32 -2.09
C VAL A 509 29.13 -12.17 -2.30
N HIS A 510 29.71 -12.13 -3.50
CA HIS A 510 30.95 -12.84 -3.85
C HIS A 510 32.22 -12.04 -3.52
N LYS A 511 32.07 -10.97 -2.73
CA LYS A 511 33.17 -10.10 -2.27
C LYS A 511 33.92 -9.35 -3.38
N HIS A 512 33.29 -9.14 -4.54
CA HIS A 512 33.77 -8.11 -5.45
C HIS A 512 33.49 -6.76 -4.81
N ARG A 513 34.48 -5.88 -4.75
CA ARG A 513 34.33 -4.62 -4.02
C ARG A 513 35.03 -3.44 -4.68
N LEU A 514 34.42 -2.30 -4.51
CA LEU A 514 35.04 -0.99 -4.66
C LEU A 514 35.05 -0.37 -3.27
N HIS A 515 36.24 -0.05 -2.78
CA HIS A 515 36.45 0.50 -1.45
C HIS A 515 37.26 1.80 -1.55
N LEU A 516 36.66 2.87 -1.09
CA LEU A 516 37.31 4.16 -0.87
C LEU A 516 37.55 4.25 0.64
N ASP A 517 38.81 4.26 1.05
CA ASP A 517 39.22 4.20 2.46
C ASP A 517 39.85 5.54 2.85
N ASP A 518 39.09 6.36 3.53
CA ASP A 518 39.53 7.70 3.94
C ASP A 518 40.64 7.66 5.01
N LYS A 519 40.60 6.65 5.89
CA LYS A 519 41.63 6.48 6.90
C LYS A 519 43.03 6.25 6.31
N ASN A 520 43.09 5.37 5.30
CA ASN A 520 44.34 5.02 4.63
C ASN A 520 44.59 5.82 3.35
N ASP A 521 43.69 6.73 3.01
CA ASP A 521 43.74 7.53 1.80
C ASP A 521 43.97 6.62 0.57
N SER A 522 43.08 5.62 0.41
CA SER A 522 43.26 4.61 -0.61
C SER A 522 41.95 4.27 -1.34
N LEU A 523 42.13 3.87 -2.60
CA LEU A 523 41.10 3.29 -3.43
C LEU A 523 41.49 1.85 -3.79
N GLU A 524 40.54 0.92 -3.62
CA GLU A 524 40.74 -0.47 -3.99
C GLU A 524 39.54 -0.98 -4.79
N LEU A 525 39.82 -1.52 -5.98
CA LEU A 525 38.88 -2.33 -6.76
C LEU A 525 39.38 -3.77 -6.73
N SER A 526 38.64 -4.66 -6.11
CA SER A 526 39.05 -6.07 -6.02
C SER A 526 37.93 -7.05 -6.39
N VAL A 527 38.32 -8.21 -6.85
CA VAL A 527 37.39 -9.29 -7.18
C VAL A 527 37.61 -10.49 -6.27
N SER A 528 36.57 -11.24 -5.97
CA SER A 528 36.58 -12.37 -5.06
C SER A 528 37.13 -12.02 -3.67
N ASP A 529 38.10 -12.77 -3.20
CA ASP A 529 38.71 -12.64 -1.89
C ASP A 529 39.91 -11.65 -1.84
N GLY A 530 39.99 -10.72 -2.78
CA GLY A 530 41.06 -9.73 -2.85
C GLY A 530 42.29 -10.21 -3.61
N THR A 531 42.22 -11.32 -4.33
CA THR A 531 43.36 -11.88 -5.05
C THR A 531 43.65 -11.18 -6.38
N HIS A 532 42.67 -10.54 -6.99
CA HIS A 532 42.84 -9.67 -8.12
C HIS A 532 42.42 -8.26 -7.69
N PHE A 533 43.29 -7.30 -7.81
CA PHE A 533 42.95 -5.94 -7.41
C PHE A 533 43.70 -4.87 -8.20
N LEU A 534 43.07 -3.71 -8.25
CA LEU A 534 43.68 -2.42 -8.51
C LEU A 534 43.65 -1.65 -7.22
N LYS A 535 44.80 -1.16 -6.75
CA LYS A 535 44.90 -0.39 -5.51
C LYS A 535 45.74 0.88 -5.74
N ILE A 536 45.22 1.98 -5.26
CA ILE A 536 45.89 3.28 -5.22
C ILE A 536 46.10 3.64 -3.74
N LEU A 537 47.31 3.96 -3.39
CA LEU A 537 47.68 4.48 -2.06
C LEU A 537 48.16 5.91 -2.27
N SER A 538 47.26 6.88 -2.09
CA SER A 538 47.46 8.28 -2.43
C SER A 538 48.66 8.88 -1.66
N LYS A 539 48.70 8.69 -0.35
CA LYS A 539 49.81 9.19 0.52
C LYS A 539 51.17 8.63 0.18
N LYS A 540 51.21 7.46 -0.43
CA LYS A 540 52.45 6.78 -0.82
C LYS A 540 52.77 6.95 -2.31
N GLY A 541 51.87 7.55 -3.08
CA GLY A 541 52.04 7.64 -4.53
C GLY A 541 52.17 6.27 -5.20
N ILE A 542 51.45 5.24 -4.71
CA ILE A 542 51.56 3.88 -5.22
C ILE A 542 50.29 3.49 -5.92
N LEU A 543 50.40 3.09 -7.18
CA LEU A 543 49.33 2.39 -7.93
C LEU A 543 49.77 0.96 -8.18
N THR A 544 48.92 0.01 -7.83
CA THR A 544 49.19 -1.43 -7.97
C THR A 544 48.05 -2.12 -8.71
N LEU A 545 48.36 -2.85 -9.74
CA LEU A 545 47.47 -3.81 -10.36
C LEU A 545 48.07 -5.21 -10.17
N GLN A 546 47.30 -6.11 -9.53
CA GLN A 546 47.77 -7.45 -9.20
C GLN A 546 46.74 -8.51 -9.61
N THR A 547 47.21 -9.63 -10.14
CA THR A 547 46.40 -10.82 -10.35
C THR A 547 46.61 -11.87 -9.28
N LYS A 548 45.68 -12.84 -9.19
CA LYS A 548 45.76 -13.96 -8.24
C LYS A 548 47.09 -14.71 -8.27
N SER A 549 47.63 -14.90 -9.45
CA SER A 549 48.89 -15.63 -9.63
C SER A 549 50.12 -14.81 -9.26
N GLY A 550 49.95 -13.51 -8.94
CA GLY A 550 51.02 -12.62 -8.54
C GLY A 550 51.65 -11.85 -9.69
N HIS A 551 51.01 -11.78 -10.88
CA HIS A 551 51.43 -10.80 -11.90
C HIS A 551 51.12 -9.41 -11.39
N LEU A 552 52.08 -8.51 -11.48
CA LEU A 552 52.07 -7.20 -10.85
C LEU A 552 52.48 -6.09 -11.84
N LEU A 553 51.66 -5.04 -11.89
CA LEU A 553 52.06 -3.74 -12.45
C LEU A 553 52.03 -2.75 -11.30
N GLN A 554 53.14 -2.06 -11.04
CA GLN A 554 53.23 -1.07 -9.96
C GLN A 554 53.91 0.20 -10.48
N LEU A 555 53.28 1.33 -10.15
CA LEU A 555 53.88 2.65 -10.26
C LEU A 555 54.14 3.11 -8.81
N ASP A 556 55.34 3.55 -8.50
CA ASP A 556 55.77 3.83 -7.13
C ASP A 556 56.55 5.14 -7.15
N ASP A 557 55.88 6.22 -6.73
CA ASP A 557 56.46 7.56 -6.74
C ASP A 557 57.57 7.70 -5.65
N ASP A 558 57.44 7.01 -4.52
CA ASP A 558 58.46 7.03 -3.48
C ASP A 558 59.78 6.44 -3.98
N LYS A 559 59.66 5.35 -4.79
CA LYS A 559 60.83 4.69 -5.38
C LYS A 559 61.12 5.24 -6.78
N LYS A 560 60.34 6.21 -7.26
CA LYS A 560 60.43 6.75 -8.63
C LYS A 560 60.59 5.66 -9.68
N ALA A 561 59.74 4.63 -9.56
CA ALA A 561 59.87 3.43 -10.37
C ALA A 561 58.56 2.95 -10.93
N VAL A 562 58.62 2.44 -12.17
CA VAL A 562 57.54 1.67 -12.77
C VAL A 562 58.03 0.24 -12.98
N SER A 563 57.26 -0.72 -12.50
CA SER A 563 57.59 -2.14 -12.64
C SER A 563 56.46 -2.98 -13.17
N LEU A 564 56.75 -3.90 -14.07
CA LEU A 564 55.89 -4.96 -14.49
C LEU A 564 56.58 -6.29 -14.16
N GLN A 565 55.94 -7.06 -13.29
CA GLN A 565 56.48 -8.34 -12.84
C GLN A 565 55.52 -9.47 -13.10
N THR A 566 55.98 -10.59 -13.59
CA THR A 566 55.21 -11.79 -13.71
C THR A 566 55.24 -12.61 -12.43
N ALA A 567 54.28 -13.56 -12.22
CA ALA A 567 54.31 -14.47 -11.11
C ALA A 567 55.58 -15.33 -11.00
N GLY A 568 56.24 -15.59 -12.15
CA GLY A 568 57.51 -16.30 -12.21
C GLY A 568 58.72 -15.44 -11.97
N GLY A 569 58.53 -14.15 -11.63
CA GLY A 569 59.63 -13.22 -11.30
C GLY A 569 60.27 -12.48 -12.48
N HIS A 570 59.75 -12.70 -13.75
CA HIS A 570 60.22 -11.88 -14.89
C HIS A 570 59.87 -10.43 -14.61
N LEU A 571 60.81 -9.51 -14.82
CA LEU A 571 60.70 -8.10 -14.42
C LEU A 571 61.07 -7.17 -15.57
N LEU A 572 60.20 -6.20 -15.82
CA LEU A 572 60.54 -4.95 -16.52
C LEU A 572 60.45 -3.83 -15.47
N LYS A 573 61.56 -3.15 -15.20
CA LYS A 573 61.59 -2.02 -14.27
C LYS A 573 62.19 -0.80 -14.94
N LEU A 574 61.52 0.30 -14.81
CA LEU A 574 62.01 1.64 -15.08
C LEU A 574 62.30 2.29 -13.73
N ASP A 575 63.51 2.68 -13.47
CA ASP A 575 63.98 3.18 -12.16
C ASP A 575 64.65 4.52 -12.37
N ASP A 576 63.91 5.59 -12.13
CA ASP A 576 64.41 6.94 -12.36
C ASP A 576 65.49 7.33 -11.30
N ASP A 577 65.33 6.87 -10.06
CA ASP A 577 66.29 7.17 -9.00
C ASP A 577 67.59 6.45 -9.19
N GLY A 578 67.54 5.21 -9.61
CA GLY A 578 68.69 4.43 -10.02
C GLY A 578 69.21 4.74 -11.41
N GLY A 579 68.47 5.50 -12.23
CA GLY A 579 68.79 5.76 -13.64
C GLY A 579 68.82 4.50 -14.48
N LEU A 580 68.00 3.49 -14.17
CA LEU A 580 68.09 2.15 -14.73
C LEU A 580 66.80 1.73 -15.44
N VAL A 581 66.96 1.15 -16.62
CA VAL A 581 65.92 0.32 -17.25
C VAL A 581 66.39 -1.12 -17.22
N THR A 582 65.61 -2.00 -16.57
CA THR A 582 65.98 -3.38 -16.37
C THR A 582 64.93 -4.30 -16.99
N LEU A 583 65.36 -5.23 -17.83
CA LEU A 583 64.58 -6.40 -18.24
C LEU A 583 65.30 -7.65 -17.74
N GLN A 584 64.58 -8.45 -16.92
CA GLN A 584 65.18 -9.55 -16.22
C GLN A 584 64.31 -10.79 -16.29
N ASP A 585 64.90 -11.98 -16.40
CA ASP A 585 64.19 -13.23 -16.28
C ASP A 585 63.82 -13.55 -14.81
N GLY A 586 62.91 -14.49 -14.59
CA GLY A 586 62.38 -14.79 -13.24
C GLY A 586 63.40 -15.27 -12.21
N LYS A 587 64.59 -15.67 -12.60
CA LYS A 587 65.65 -16.10 -11.72
C LYS A 587 66.80 -15.11 -11.61
N GLY A 588 66.74 -13.99 -12.35
CA GLY A 588 67.76 -12.97 -12.38
C GLY A 588 69.03 -13.37 -13.12
N LYS A 589 68.96 -14.43 -13.90
CA LYS A 589 70.11 -14.99 -14.59
C LYS A 589 70.34 -14.34 -15.95
N HIS A 590 69.31 -13.82 -16.58
CA HIS A 590 69.38 -13.12 -17.84
C HIS A 590 68.83 -11.72 -17.65
N VAL A 591 69.69 -10.71 -17.90
CA VAL A 591 69.38 -9.31 -17.60
C VAL A 591 69.82 -8.44 -18.79
N ILE A 592 68.89 -7.59 -19.20
CA ILE A 592 69.23 -6.42 -20.05
C ILE A 592 69.05 -5.19 -19.16
N GLN A 593 70.09 -4.40 -19.07
CA GLN A 593 70.09 -3.19 -18.26
C GLN A 593 70.58 -2.01 -19.10
N ILE A 594 69.84 -0.93 -19.02
CA ILE A 594 70.24 0.38 -19.59
C ILE A 594 70.49 1.27 -18.40
N ASP A 595 71.71 1.75 -18.32
CA ASP A 595 72.17 2.66 -17.26
C ASP A 595 72.42 4.04 -17.87
N ALA A 596 71.73 5.06 -17.36
CA ALA A 596 71.88 6.44 -17.85
C ALA A 596 73.32 6.95 -17.75
N GLY A 597 74.12 6.49 -16.80
CA GLY A 597 75.53 6.83 -16.62
C GLY A 597 76.54 5.80 -17.15
N GLY A 598 76.08 4.54 -17.29
CA GLY A 598 76.98 3.41 -17.54
C GLY A 598 76.80 2.73 -18.92
N GLY A 599 75.75 3.04 -19.66
CA GLY A 599 75.49 2.46 -20.96
C GLY A 599 74.53 1.23 -20.93
N ILE A 600 74.67 0.34 -21.89
CA ILE A 600 73.79 -0.85 -22.02
C ILE A 600 74.57 -2.12 -21.69
N SER A 601 74.08 -2.88 -20.74
CA SER A 601 74.64 -4.16 -20.41
C SER A 601 73.64 -5.29 -20.73
N LEU A 602 74.14 -6.39 -21.30
CA LEU A 602 73.41 -7.61 -21.59
C LEU A 602 74.16 -8.74 -20.87
N LYS A 603 73.56 -9.31 -19.85
CA LYS A 603 74.13 -10.38 -19.04
C LYS A 603 73.28 -11.62 -19.14
N THR A 604 73.88 -12.76 -19.39
CA THR A 604 73.25 -14.06 -19.40
C THR A 604 74.14 -15.11 -18.72
N GLU A 605 73.56 -16.00 -17.94
CA GLU A 605 74.29 -17.21 -17.41
C GLU A 605 74.22 -18.38 -18.36
N GLY A 606 73.49 -18.30 -19.46
CA GLY A 606 73.41 -19.28 -20.48
C GLY A 606 73.91 -18.73 -21.85
N ASP A 607 73.46 -19.35 -22.90
CA ASP A 607 73.85 -18.96 -24.24
C ASP A 607 73.18 -17.59 -24.63
N LEU A 608 73.93 -16.77 -25.33
CA LEU A 608 73.45 -15.59 -26.05
C LEU A 608 73.58 -15.77 -27.55
N GLN A 609 72.46 -15.85 -28.24
CA GLN A 609 72.40 -15.95 -29.68
C GLN A 609 71.93 -14.60 -30.29
N ILE A 610 72.72 -14.01 -31.15
CA ILE A 610 72.33 -12.81 -31.88
C ILE A 610 72.25 -13.22 -33.34
N SER A 611 71.08 -13.17 -33.96
CA SER A 611 70.84 -13.56 -35.35
C SER A 611 70.11 -12.44 -36.09
N ALA A 612 70.60 -12.07 -37.25
CA ALA A 612 69.94 -11.11 -38.10
C ALA A 612 69.82 -11.64 -39.57
N LYS A 613 68.62 -11.59 -40.14
CA LYS A 613 68.47 -11.94 -41.56
C LYS A 613 69.17 -10.96 -42.53
N GLY A 614 69.42 -9.75 -42.05
CA GLY A 614 70.15 -8.71 -42.79
C GLY A 614 71.59 -8.56 -42.25
N SER A 615 71.98 -7.36 -41.97
CA SER A 615 73.35 -7.07 -41.45
C SER A 615 73.30 -6.81 -39.93
N LEU A 616 74.23 -7.36 -39.22
CA LEU A 616 74.60 -6.93 -37.89
C LEU A 616 75.78 -5.96 -37.97
N LYS A 617 75.57 -4.75 -37.45
CA LYS A 617 76.65 -3.73 -37.44
C LYS A 617 76.99 -3.35 -36.00
N MET A 618 78.16 -3.55 -35.58
CA MET A 618 78.70 -3.08 -34.31
C MET A 618 79.69 -1.92 -34.57
N LYS A 619 79.47 -0.79 -33.91
CA LYS A 619 80.31 0.39 -33.96
C LYS A 619 80.46 1.00 -32.60
N ALA A 620 81.62 1.03 -32.06
CA ALA A 620 81.98 1.67 -30.82
C ALA A 620 83.34 2.29 -30.88
N LYS A 621 83.73 3.09 -29.89
CA LYS A 621 85.08 3.55 -29.74
C LYS A 621 86.03 2.35 -29.59
N ASP A 622 85.67 1.45 -28.72
CA ASP A 622 86.35 0.20 -28.42
C ASP A 622 85.39 -0.98 -28.51
N VAL A 623 85.78 -2.06 -29.15
CA VAL A 623 85.04 -3.31 -29.19
C VAL A 623 85.94 -4.41 -28.64
N SER A 624 85.56 -5.03 -27.57
CA SER A 624 86.26 -6.16 -26.98
C SER A 624 85.39 -7.44 -27.09
N ILE A 625 85.97 -8.50 -27.57
CA ILE A 625 85.37 -9.84 -27.60
C ILE A 625 86.29 -10.77 -26.83
N GLN A 626 85.85 -11.32 -25.71
CA GLN A 626 86.65 -12.17 -24.86
C GLN A 626 85.88 -13.49 -24.57
N SER A 627 86.55 -14.58 -24.56
CA SER A 627 86.12 -15.86 -24.05
C SER A 627 87.05 -16.30 -22.92
N ASP A 628 86.50 -16.54 -21.73
CA ASP A 628 87.30 -16.91 -20.56
C ASP A 628 87.80 -18.38 -20.62
N SER A 629 87.06 -19.26 -21.21
CA SER A 629 87.37 -20.71 -21.23
C SER A 629 87.03 -21.45 -22.54
N GLY A 630 86.38 -20.81 -23.48
CA GLY A 630 85.99 -21.41 -24.72
C GLY A 630 86.62 -20.83 -25.94
N ALA A 631 86.29 -21.29 -27.11
CA ALA A 631 86.75 -20.75 -28.41
C ALA A 631 85.98 -19.49 -28.82
N ILE A 632 86.65 -18.63 -29.60
CA ILE A 632 85.97 -17.59 -30.39
C ILE A 632 86.04 -18.03 -31.83
N ASP A 633 84.89 -18.49 -32.37
CA ASP A 633 84.77 -18.88 -33.77
C ASP A 633 84.21 -17.73 -34.64
N VAL A 634 84.95 -17.26 -35.59
CA VAL A 634 84.48 -16.25 -36.55
C VAL A 634 84.52 -16.87 -37.95
N LYS A 635 83.32 -17.04 -38.50
CA LYS A 635 83.11 -17.65 -39.82
C LYS A 635 82.32 -16.75 -40.72
N SER A 636 82.82 -16.63 -41.96
CA SER A 636 82.14 -15.92 -43.08
C SER A 636 82.07 -16.81 -44.33
N ALA A 637 80.89 -16.85 -44.95
CA ALA A 637 80.73 -17.63 -46.17
C ALA A 637 81.43 -16.99 -47.42
N GLN A 638 81.70 -15.70 -47.36
CA GLN A 638 82.35 -14.99 -48.49
C GLN A 638 83.68 -14.36 -48.07
N ALA A 639 83.74 -13.39 -47.26
CA ALA A 639 84.93 -12.69 -46.85
C ALA A 639 84.91 -12.31 -45.38
N LEU A 640 86.01 -12.50 -44.73
CA LEU A 640 86.31 -11.92 -43.44
C LEU A 640 87.37 -10.81 -43.58
N ASN A 641 86.94 -9.55 -43.46
CA ASN A 641 87.82 -8.42 -43.56
C ASN A 641 88.19 -7.88 -42.15
N LEU A 642 89.45 -7.92 -41.85
CA LEU A 642 89.94 -7.31 -40.59
C LEU A 642 90.84 -6.14 -40.97
N GLN A 643 90.46 -4.95 -40.53
CA GLN A 643 91.27 -3.74 -40.89
C GLN A 643 91.44 -2.87 -39.60
N GLY A 644 92.58 -2.41 -39.35
CA GLY A 644 92.92 -1.54 -38.25
C GLY A 644 94.28 -0.87 -38.45
N MET A 645 94.60 0.15 -37.71
CA MET A 645 95.95 0.72 -37.70
C MET A 645 96.99 -0.31 -37.30
N ASN A 646 96.64 -1.09 -36.28
CA ASN A 646 97.48 -2.18 -35.76
C ASN A 646 96.61 -3.45 -35.65
N ALA A 647 97.08 -4.56 -36.12
CA ALA A 647 96.45 -5.86 -35.88
C ALA A 647 97.44 -6.77 -35.21
N ASN A 648 97.18 -7.15 -33.93
CA ASN A 648 98.03 -8.03 -33.13
C ASN A 648 97.36 -9.41 -33.07
N LEU A 649 97.99 -10.44 -33.57
CA LEU A 649 97.54 -11.81 -33.39
C LEU A 649 98.57 -12.52 -32.49
N LYS A 650 98.14 -12.88 -31.30
CA LYS A 650 99.04 -13.54 -30.33
C LYS A 650 98.32 -14.89 -29.93
N ALA A 651 99.08 -15.94 -29.96
CA ALA A 651 98.72 -17.23 -29.43
C ALA A 651 99.80 -17.72 -28.51
N ASP A 652 99.45 -18.13 -27.28
CA ASP A 652 100.45 -18.61 -26.34
C ASP A 652 100.94 -20.02 -26.64
N GLN A 653 100.19 -20.79 -27.39
CA GLN A 653 100.59 -22.14 -27.81
C GLN A 653 100.69 -22.30 -29.30
N LYS A 654 99.70 -22.03 -30.12
CA LYS A 654 99.75 -22.26 -31.58
C LYS A 654 98.92 -21.22 -32.30
N LEU A 655 99.50 -20.57 -33.26
CA LEU A 655 98.83 -19.80 -34.33
C LEU A 655 98.90 -20.58 -35.64
N GLN A 656 97.79 -20.93 -36.23
CA GLN A 656 97.69 -21.63 -37.48
C GLN A 656 96.94 -20.76 -38.51
N VAL A 657 97.50 -20.55 -39.63
CA VAL A 657 96.90 -19.84 -40.79
C VAL A 657 96.90 -20.75 -41.99
N GLU A 658 95.76 -21.12 -42.46
CA GLU A 658 95.60 -22.02 -43.61
C GLU A 658 94.76 -21.35 -44.69
N ALA A 659 95.15 -21.52 -45.96
CA ALA A 659 94.38 -21.08 -47.08
C ALA A 659 94.30 -22.26 -48.11
N GLY A 660 93.04 -22.57 -48.56
CA GLY A 660 92.82 -23.64 -49.53
C GLY A 660 93.42 -23.39 -50.90
N MET A 661 93.67 -22.16 -51.27
CA MET A 661 94.29 -21.75 -52.49
C MET A 661 95.49 -20.83 -52.22
N ASP A 662 95.30 -19.59 -51.89
CA ASP A 662 96.40 -18.62 -51.74
C ASP A 662 96.42 -17.97 -50.38
N ALA A 663 97.56 -17.89 -49.71
CA ALA A 663 97.81 -17.04 -48.58
C ALA A 663 98.83 -15.96 -48.90
N GLY A 664 98.43 -14.72 -48.82
CA GLY A 664 99.32 -13.61 -49.13
C GLY A 664 99.58 -12.77 -47.86
N ILE A 665 100.84 -12.60 -47.48
CA ILE A 665 101.27 -11.67 -46.47
C ILE A 665 102.05 -10.57 -47.13
N LYS A 666 101.60 -9.33 -47.01
CA LYS A 666 102.25 -8.16 -47.59
C LYS A 666 102.51 -7.09 -46.54
N ALA A 667 103.72 -6.69 -46.46
CA ALA A 667 104.14 -5.54 -45.60
C ALA A 667 104.58 -4.39 -46.49
N GLY A 668 104.07 -3.16 -46.20
CA GLY A 668 104.53 -1.94 -46.88
C GLY A 668 105.99 -1.55 -46.67
N MET A 669 106.51 -1.90 -45.47
CA MET A 669 107.89 -1.63 -45.17
C MET A 669 108.62 -2.89 -44.78
N ASN A 670 108.30 -3.50 -43.61
CA ASN A 670 109.09 -4.64 -43.12
C ASN A 670 108.13 -5.82 -42.78
N LEU A 671 108.54 -7.02 -43.20
CA LEU A 671 107.95 -8.26 -42.66
C LEU A 671 109.04 -8.98 -41.87
N LYS A 672 108.80 -9.19 -40.59
CA LYS A 672 109.73 -9.97 -39.74
C LYS A 672 109.01 -11.27 -39.35
N LEU A 673 109.76 -12.36 -39.65
CA LEU A 673 109.37 -13.70 -39.16
C LEU A 673 110.46 -14.22 -38.22
N GLU A 674 110.10 -14.51 -37.07
CA GLU A 674 111.10 -14.92 -36.05
C GLU A 674 110.59 -16.14 -35.25
N GLY A 675 111.32 -17.17 -35.14
CA GLY A 675 111.10 -18.36 -34.34
C GLY A 675 112.24 -18.64 -33.38
N SER A 676 111.97 -18.76 -32.12
CA SER A 676 113.02 -19.02 -31.13
C SER A 676 113.65 -20.38 -31.30
N ILE A 677 112.99 -21.34 -31.93
CA ILE A 677 113.49 -22.70 -32.15
C ILE A 677 113.58 -22.99 -33.66
N ASN A 678 112.56 -22.74 -34.42
CA ASN A 678 112.54 -23.06 -35.84
C ASN A 678 111.61 -22.15 -36.62
N VAL A 679 112.02 -21.75 -37.82
CA VAL A 679 111.19 -21.14 -38.89
C VAL A 679 111.28 -22.04 -40.11
N GLU A 680 110.19 -22.73 -40.41
CA GLU A 680 110.15 -23.63 -41.57
C GLU A 680 109.30 -23.05 -42.72
N SER A 681 109.84 -22.97 -43.91
CA SER A 681 109.08 -22.62 -45.10
C SER A 681 109.19 -23.75 -46.10
N LYS A 682 108.02 -24.37 -46.43
CA LYS A 682 108.00 -25.55 -47.29
C LYS A 682 107.01 -25.30 -48.45
N ALA A 683 107.37 -25.56 -49.60
CA ALA A 683 106.55 -25.50 -50.82
C ALA A 683 106.57 -26.81 -51.58
N GLY A 684 105.41 -27.26 -52.12
CA GLY A 684 105.34 -28.48 -52.94
C GLY A 684 105.97 -28.31 -54.30
N VAL A 685 106.00 -27.13 -54.86
CA VAL A 685 106.54 -26.86 -56.19
C VAL A 685 107.72 -25.87 -56.13
N ALA A 686 107.58 -24.70 -55.64
CA ALA A 686 108.64 -23.69 -55.58
C ALA A 686 108.57 -22.82 -54.35
N ASN A 687 109.66 -22.56 -53.70
CA ASN A 687 109.84 -21.52 -52.68
C ASN A 687 110.74 -20.47 -53.27
N LYS A 688 110.21 -19.24 -53.48
CA LYS A 688 110.95 -18.19 -54.16
C LYS A 688 111.14 -16.99 -53.20
N MET A 689 112.36 -16.63 -52.98
CA MET A 689 112.78 -15.38 -52.33
C MET A 689 113.39 -14.48 -53.35
N THR A 690 112.94 -13.25 -53.45
CA THR A 690 113.48 -12.24 -54.30
C THR A 690 113.54 -10.88 -53.62
N GLY A 691 114.64 -10.22 -53.76
CA GLY A 691 114.87 -8.90 -53.22
C GLY A 691 116.08 -8.25 -53.85
N THR A 692 116.28 -6.93 -53.68
CA THR A 692 117.46 -6.24 -54.11
C THR A 692 118.67 -6.82 -53.39
N MET A 693 118.51 -7.30 -52.21
CA MET A 693 119.54 -8.02 -51.45
C MET A 693 118.77 -9.16 -50.66
N THR A 694 119.30 -10.37 -50.73
CA THR A 694 118.87 -11.47 -49.89
C THR A 694 120.00 -11.93 -49.08
N ASN A 695 119.92 -11.76 -47.78
CA ASN A 695 120.98 -12.17 -46.86
C ASN A 695 120.56 -13.41 -46.10
N VAL A 696 121.29 -14.49 -46.06
CA VAL A 696 121.08 -15.68 -45.32
C VAL A 696 122.25 -15.96 -44.42
N GLU A 697 122.09 -15.69 -43.17
CA GLU A 697 123.08 -15.86 -42.15
C GLU A 697 122.78 -16.92 -41.18
N SER A 698 123.78 -17.62 -40.65
CA SER A 698 123.63 -18.62 -39.59
C SER A 698 124.90 -18.51 -38.71
N SER A 699 124.68 -18.55 -37.41
CA SER A 699 125.78 -18.60 -36.40
C SER A 699 126.48 -19.98 -36.39
N ALA A 700 125.89 -21.00 -36.98
CA ALA A 700 126.48 -22.35 -36.95
C ALA A 700 126.56 -22.95 -38.39
N ILE A 701 125.54 -23.34 -39.00
CA ILE A 701 125.58 -24.01 -40.32
C ILE A 701 124.43 -23.57 -41.22
N ASN A 702 124.73 -23.15 -42.47
CA ASN A 702 123.77 -23.03 -43.54
C ASN A 702 123.90 -24.23 -44.39
N THR A 703 122.77 -24.99 -44.57
CA THR A 703 122.75 -26.16 -45.43
C THR A 703 121.90 -25.90 -46.66
N ILE A 704 122.37 -25.91 -47.81
CA ILE A 704 121.61 -25.84 -49.08
C ILE A 704 121.77 -27.20 -49.76
N LYS A 705 120.63 -27.90 -49.94
CA LYS A 705 120.58 -29.21 -50.67
C LYS A 705 119.61 -29.15 -51.83
N GLY A 706 119.97 -29.60 -52.90
CA GLY A 706 119.10 -29.77 -54.07
C GLY A 706 119.76 -30.70 -55.14
N ALA A 707 118.92 -31.25 -56.00
CA ALA A 707 119.47 -32.05 -57.20
C ALA A 707 120.36 -31.16 -58.07
N MET A 708 120.12 -29.87 -58.05
CA MET A 708 120.99 -28.88 -58.66
C MET A 708 121.04 -27.57 -57.78
N VAL A 709 122.11 -27.04 -57.50
CA VAL A 709 122.29 -25.79 -56.84
C VAL A 709 123.05 -24.83 -57.78
N MET A 710 122.44 -23.72 -58.18
CA MET A 710 123.13 -22.71 -59.02
C MET A 710 123.40 -21.49 -58.10
N ILE A 711 124.56 -21.04 -58.05
CA ILE A 711 125.03 -19.80 -57.37
C ILE A 711 125.73 -18.98 -58.42
N ASN A 712 125.17 -17.84 -58.78
CA ASN A 712 125.86 -16.94 -59.69
C ASN A 712 126.61 -15.86 -59.02
#